data_4622562d64bf60ee6a371f120a1f25f7
#
_entry.id   4622562d64bf60ee6a371f120a1f25f7
#
_cell.length_a   1.000
_cell.length_b   1.000
_cell.length_c   1.000
_cell.angle_alpha   90.00
_cell.angle_beta   90.00
_cell.angle_gamma   90.00
#
_symmetry.space_group_name_H-M   'P 1'
#
loop_
_entity.id
_entity.type
_entity.pdbx_description
1 polymer ?
#
loop_
_entity_poly.entity_id
_entity_poly.type
_entity_poly.pdbx_seq_one_letter_code
_entity_poly.pdbx_strand_id
1 'polypeptide(L)'
;MRRVVALAAGSVLILSLTAGTSGAQDQPTPAPPALSLGATPRGDVVPSDPSAPGPYATKRIDVIRSWASVDVGFPAGVVTEGTPLVEDVSDVTYPVDANGNVPAGRHPVVIILHGMHGWCADKGPVVEPIPWWCFDVGARPVPSYQGYRYVADVLASQGRVVVSISADGVNALDFFGGLFGSQSTGMTARGKLVVHHLRKLAAANERRVKGLGTRFIGHLDLGRTMLIGHSRGGEGVVVAGQMLERMANPPARVAGVVNLAPTAFAQSAPPNSPTMTLLPACDGDVVDLQGQTYVDRGRDLYGGRGFLRTSVWFAGGNHNFLNTEWTPGLSESHTGKDDAAEAYDEVEGAGSCKPDARLTPEQERKVGIAYMAAMAKWTQDDDQAMLAYLDGTGTVPVSVMNQGVEVRASSLSGPDRLLAVPQPDTDVSSKAISARLCKGSQMGGRQPEWRDYCGYRRVAVGYDTSWLGGQSLEYPLPGRTAVHLTWERAGSGWLDLGGTRDLSTSTRLSMRVVVDPKTRGTFRMLVRDADGAVAVAPLRGAPLLPLTRGEAANRLVPQQAWVDVADLRGIDVTRVVGAGLVVTGSGGAWILDVSHRTSRPAPAADVLPLSGIKPLTIRVPAGTSVVTVPLTLDRPAPTSARFMVGAEFPPAADARIADSIFVIPAGVTNVEIPITVTIPAVVGPDEQYSGGLIAYPLSGATTNNAVGIVSIVPDGVTIRTIDVVEPVVEADPGDALAWEFTSTDGAAVAVQLAMVEAFMDYADLDPEFREAQGLPDSGPIATGDGLELWTEEVAPGVMRASLPLAKGANRGAWITYRIESVSGALLPSDAPLLTGTVGTGAGMVRRMPVFAR
;
A
#
# COMPACT_ATOMS: atom_id res chain seq x y z
N MET A 1 44.28 -22.96 6.88
CA MET A 1 44.05 -23.51 5.51
C MET A 1 42.87 -22.78 4.93
N ARG A 2 43.16 -21.87 4.06
CA ARG A 2 42.17 -21.00 3.40
C ARG A 2 41.32 -21.81 2.46
N ARG A 3 40.00 -21.67 2.51
CA ARG A 3 39.10 -21.98 1.38
C ARG A 3 38.39 -20.71 0.95
N VAL A 4 38.86 -20.25 -0.19
CA VAL A 4 38.22 -19.18 -0.98
C VAL A 4 36.99 -19.77 -1.67
N VAL A 5 35.83 -19.17 -1.52
CA VAL A 5 34.67 -19.45 -2.36
C VAL A 5 34.58 -18.29 -3.37
N ALA A 6 34.85 -18.60 -4.63
CA ALA A 6 34.71 -17.64 -5.72
C ALA A 6 33.27 -17.57 -6.18
N LEU A 7 32.71 -16.38 -6.16
CA LEU A 7 31.50 -16.08 -6.91
C LEU A 7 31.86 -15.87 -8.39
N ALA A 8 31.19 -16.61 -9.26
CA ALA A 8 31.33 -16.49 -10.70
C ALA A 8 30.44 -15.31 -11.20
N ALA A 9 31.09 -14.26 -11.65
CA ALA A 9 30.44 -13.23 -12.46
C ALA A 9 30.23 -13.76 -13.88
N GLY A 10 28.97 -13.82 -14.33
CA GLY A 10 28.61 -14.18 -15.68
C GLY A 10 28.76 -12.98 -16.61
N SER A 11 29.80 -12.96 -17.44
CA SER A 11 29.96 -11.97 -18.50
C SER A 11 29.01 -12.28 -19.66
N VAL A 12 28.16 -11.35 -20.02
CA VAL A 12 27.33 -11.40 -21.23
C VAL A 12 28.20 -10.98 -22.41
N LEU A 13 28.41 -11.91 -23.32
CA LEU A 13 29.14 -11.70 -24.58
C LEU A 13 28.15 -11.15 -25.63
N ILE A 14 28.33 -9.92 -26.06
CA ILE A 14 27.57 -9.33 -27.18
C ILE A 14 28.20 -9.86 -28.47
N LEU A 15 27.49 -10.72 -29.17
CA LEU A 15 27.78 -11.08 -30.55
C LEU A 15 26.99 -10.16 -31.51
N SER A 16 27.70 -9.30 -32.18
CA SER A 16 27.17 -8.54 -33.31
C SER A 16 27.07 -9.45 -34.56
N LEU A 17 25.85 -9.78 -34.93
CA LEU A 17 25.54 -10.40 -36.22
C LEU A 17 25.00 -9.34 -37.19
N THR A 18 25.77 -9.04 -38.22
CA THR A 18 25.30 -8.28 -39.39
C THR A 18 24.35 -9.15 -40.20
N ALA A 19 23.07 -8.74 -40.27
CA ALA A 19 22.08 -9.36 -41.15
C ALA A 19 21.97 -8.58 -42.45
N GLY A 20 22.09 -9.35 -43.53
CA GLY A 20 21.85 -8.84 -44.90
C GLY A 20 20.37 -8.55 -45.13
N THR A 21 20.11 -7.48 -45.83
CA THR A 21 18.79 -7.03 -46.29
C THR A 21 18.23 -7.98 -47.35
N SER A 22 17.06 -8.59 -47.08
CA SER A 22 16.12 -9.04 -48.07
C SER A 22 14.76 -8.42 -47.79
N GLY A 23 14.31 -7.51 -48.65
CA GLY A 23 13.03 -6.82 -48.53
C GLY A 23 11.85 -7.79 -48.70
N ALA A 24 11.04 -7.85 -47.62
CA ALA A 24 9.66 -8.28 -47.66
C ALA A 24 8.81 -7.09 -47.28
N GLN A 25 7.91 -6.68 -48.16
CA GLN A 25 6.94 -5.63 -47.89
C GLN A 25 5.97 -6.15 -46.80
N ASP A 26 6.06 -5.59 -45.59
CA ASP A 26 5.06 -5.82 -44.56
C ASP A 26 3.75 -5.17 -44.97
N GLN A 27 2.74 -5.99 -45.20
CA GLN A 27 1.36 -5.53 -45.23
C GLN A 27 0.96 -5.14 -43.78
N PRO A 28 0.31 -4.01 -43.56
CA PRO A 28 -0.14 -3.63 -42.23
C PRO A 28 -1.15 -4.69 -41.73
N THR A 29 -0.87 -5.25 -40.55
CA THR A 29 -1.79 -6.12 -39.84
C THR A 29 -3.08 -5.36 -39.60
N PRO A 30 -4.27 -5.92 -39.92
CA PRO A 30 -5.52 -5.23 -39.66
C PRO A 30 -5.65 -4.94 -38.17
N ALA A 31 -6.00 -3.72 -37.81
CA ALA A 31 -6.32 -3.32 -36.46
C ALA A 31 -7.31 -4.33 -35.84
N PRO A 32 -7.14 -4.72 -34.57
CA PRO A 32 -8.11 -5.61 -33.92
C PRO A 32 -9.49 -4.98 -34.02
N PRO A 33 -10.55 -5.75 -34.27
CA PRO A 33 -11.89 -5.21 -34.38
C PRO A 33 -12.23 -4.44 -33.11
N ALA A 34 -12.69 -3.22 -33.27
CA ALA A 34 -13.22 -2.43 -32.18
C ALA A 34 -14.23 -3.28 -31.40
N LEU A 35 -13.93 -3.54 -30.13
CA LEU A 35 -14.83 -4.30 -29.28
C LEU A 35 -16.16 -3.57 -29.25
N SER A 36 -17.20 -4.16 -29.82
CA SER A 36 -18.56 -3.64 -29.69
C SER A 36 -18.91 -3.70 -28.22
N LEU A 37 -18.94 -2.54 -27.58
CA LEU A 37 -19.46 -2.35 -26.24
C LEU A 37 -20.85 -2.98 -26.19
N GLY A 38 -21.02 -3.97 -25.30
CA GLY A 38 -22.26 -4.71 -25.17
C GLY A 38 -23.46 -3.78 -25.05
N ALA A 39 -24.56 -4.16 -25.64
CA ALA A 39 -25.80 -3.39 -25.69
C ALA A 39 -26.17 -2.91 -24.26
N THR A 40 -26.50 -1.63 -24.17
CA THR A 40 -27.05 -0.99 -22.97
C THR A 40 -28.19 -1.86 -22.40
N PRO A 41 -28.21 -2.14 -21.07
CA PRO A 41 -29.31 -2.90 -20.47
C PRO A 41 -30.65 -2.23 -20.75
N ARG A 42 -31.63 -3.01 -21.11
CA ARG A 42 -33.00 -2.53 -21.36
C ARG A 42 -33.59 -2.01 -20.03
N GLY A 43 -33.83 -0.72 -19.97
CA GLY A 43 -34.73 -0.10 -18.98
C GLY A 43 -34.08 0.65 -17.81
N ASP A 44 -32.78 0.59 -17.65
CA ASP A 44 -32.13 1.35 -16.58
C ASP A 44 -31.80 2.78 -17.09
N VAL A 45 -32.20 3.78 -16.31
CA VAL A 45 -31.82 5.17 -16.55
C VAL A 45 -30.29 5.23 -16.44
N VAL A 46 -29.62 5.55 -17.55
CA VAL A 46 -28.17 5.81 -17.50
C VAL A 46 -27.94 6.99 -16.57
N PRO A 47 -27.18 6.83 -15.48
CA PRO A 47 -26.91 7.93 -14.56
C PRO A 47 -26.25 9.10 -15.29
N SER A 48 -26.45 10.31 -14.77
CA SER A 48 -25.70 11.48 -15.26
C SER A 48 -24.21 11.29 -15.05
N ASP A 49 -23.38 11.79 -15.97
CA ASP A 49 -21.93 11.69 -15.82
C ASP A 49 -21.48 12.37 -14.52
N PRO A 50 -20.81 11.65 -13.60
CA PRO A 50 -20.42 12.20 -12.30
C PRO A 50 -19.35 13.28 -12.41
N SER A 51 -18.56 13.28 -13.49
CA SER A 51 -17.48 14.25 -13.70
C SER A 51 -17.96 15.62 -14.20
N ALA A 52 -19.25 15.76 -14.50
CA ALA A 52 -19.81 17.03 -14.97
C ALA A 52 -19.63 18.11 -13.89
N PRO A 53 -19.16 19.33 -14.25
CA PRO A 53 -19.10 20.44 -13.31
C PRO A 53 -20.46 20.72 -12.68
N GLY A 54 -20.43 21.11 -11.42
CA GLY A 54 -21.62 21.54 -10.68
C GLY A 54 -21.97 23.01 -10.93
N PRO A 55 -22.99 23.54 -10.24
CA PRO A 55 -23.52 24.89 -10.47
C PRO A 55 -22.70 26.02 -9.85
N TYR A 56 -21.69 25.69 -9.01
CA TYR A 56 -20.92 26.70 -8.28
C TYR A 56 -19.64 27.08 -8.99
N ALA A 57 -19.29 28.37 -8.97
CA ALA A 57 -17.93 28.81 -9.17
C ALA A 57 -17.05 28.35 -7.97
N THR A 58 -15.75 28.27 -8.17
CA THR A 58 -14.83 27.81 -7.12
C THR A 58 -13.80 28.88 -6.76
N LYS A 59 -13.37 28.88 -5.51
CA LYS A 59 -12.21 29.62 -5.03
C LYS A 59 -11.24 28.67 -4.33
N ARG A 60 -9.98 29.11 -4.27
CA ARG A 60 -8.90 28.33 -3.64
C ARG A 60 -8.11 29.18 -2.70
N ILE A 61 -7.60 28.58 -1.64
CA ILE A 61 -6.65 29.17 -0.71
C ILE A 61 -5.58 28.14 -0.34
N ASP A 62 -4.33 28.57 -0.43
CA ASP A 62 -3.23 27.83 0.18
C ASP A 62 -3.15 28.20 1.66
N VAL A 63 -3.22 27.21 2.52
CA VAL A 63 -3.14 27.38 3.97
C VAL A 63 -1.78 26.89 4.43
N ILE A 64 -0.80 27.76 4.39
CA ILE A 64 0.53 27.52 4.93
C ILE A 64 0.57 28.13 6.33
N ARG A 65 0.38 27.30 7.35
CA ARG A 65 0.38 27.77 8.74
C ARG A 65 1.75 27.63 9.40
N SER A 66 2.37 26.50 9.20
CA SER A 66 3.70 26.17 9.72
C SER A 66 4.24 24.94 9.00
N TRP A 67 5.54 24.91 8.87
CA TRP A 67 6.25 23.74 8.33
C TRP A 67 6.61 22.71 9.42
N ALA A 68 6.54 23.09 10.71
CA ALA A 68 6.80 22.24 11.86
C ALA A 68 5.90 22.60 13.03
N SER A 69 4.72 22.00 13.12
CA SER A 69 3.80 22.31 14.21
C SER A 69 2.86 21.17 14.57
N VAL A 70 2.85 20.05 13.83
CA VAL A 70 1.94 18.95 14.04
C VAL A 70 2.71 17.74 14.54
N ASP A 71 2.44 17.33 15.77
CA ASP A 71 2.87 16.06 16.32
C ASP A 71 1.96 14.94 15.79
N VAL A 72 2.52 14.09 14.98
CA VAL A 72 1.83 12.90 14.45
C VAL A 72 2.28 11.61 15.12
N GLY A 73 3.11 11.74 16.17
CA GLY A 73 3.52 10.65 17.06
C GLY A 73 4.61 9.77 16.50
N PHE A 74 5.55 10.33 15.75
CA PHE A 74 6.83 9.68 15.56
C PHE A 74 7.59 9.63 16.89
N PRO A 75 8.38 8.57 17.15
CA PRO A 75 9.23 8.51 18.35
C PRO A 75 10.19 9.70 18.44
N ALA A 76 10.47 10.17 19.63
CA ALA A 76 11.37 11.30 19.85
C ALA A 76 12.77 11.11 19.26
N GLY A 77 13.23 9.87 19.13
CA GLY A 77 14.53 9.57 18.56
C GLY A 77 14.61 9.55 17.03
N VAL A 78 13.53 9.89 16.33
CA VAL A 78 13.56 10.07 14.85
C VAL A 78 14.18 11.43 14.47
N VAL A 79 14.33 12.34 15.41
CA VAL A 79 15.03 13.63 15.27
C VAL A 79 16.01 13.82 16.41
N THR A 80 17.08 14.54 16.19
CA THR A 80 18.16 14.74 17.18
C THR A 80 17.73 15.50 18.42
N GLU A 81 16.80 16.44 18.28
CA GLU A 81 16.31 17.24 19.40
C GLU A 81 14.80 17.43 19.32
N GLY A 82 14.12 17.21 20.43
CA GLY A 82 12.71 17.51 20.60
C GLY A 82 11.73 16.48 20.02
N THR A 83 10.51 16.92 19.75
CA THR A 83 9.45 16.10 19.16
C THR A 83 9.48 16.24 17.64
N PRO A 84 9.45 15.12 16.87
CA PRO A 84 9.34 15.18 15.43
C PRO A 84 8.01 15.83 15.02
N LEU A 85 8.06 17.03 14.47
CA LEU A 85 6.89 17.78 14.04
C LEU A 85 6.84 17.82 12.51
N VAL A 86 5.65 17.69 11.94
CA VAL A 86 5.40 17.85 10.52
C VAL A 86 4.65 19.15 10.22
N GLU A 87 4.47 19.47 8.97
CA GLU A 87 3.81 20.68 8.51
C GLU A 87 2.30 20.70 8.77
N ASP A 88 1.74 21.90 8.90
CA ASP A 88 0.31 22.22 8.83
C ASP A 88 0.04 23.01 7.55
N VAL A 89 0.07 22.31 6.41
CA VAL A 89 -0.06 22.86 5.06
C VAL A 89 -1.16 22.15 4.30
N SER A 90 -1.98 22.91 3.60
CA SER A 90 -3.07 22.38 2.78
C SER A 90 -3.51 23.35 1.70
N ASP A 91 -4.04 22.81 0.60
CA ASP A 91 -4.81 23.53 -0.43
C ASP A 91 -6.30 23.33 -0.16
N VAL A 92 -7.07 24.41 -0.09
CA VAL A 92 -8.50 24.34 0.18
C VAL A 92 -9.27 24.94 -1.00
N THR A 93 -9.98 24.10 -1.74
CA THR A 93 -10.87 24.49 -2.83
C THR A 93 -12.32 24.41 -2.35
N TYR A 94 -13.11 25.46 -2.60
CA TYR A 94 -14.46 25.56 -2.08
C TYR A 94 -15.41 26.28 -3.04
N PRO A 95 -16.74 25.98 -2.96
CA PRO A 95 -17.76 26.62 -3.77
C PRO A 95 -17.94 28.08 -3.34
N VAL A 96 -18.28 28.91 -4.32
CA VAL A 96 -18.69 30.31 -4.06
C VAL A 96 -19.95 30.69 -4.81
N ASP A 97 -20.76 31.56 -4.19
CA ASP A 97 -21.91 32.23 -4.80
C ASP A 97 -21.48 33.36 -5.75
N ALA A 98 -22.45 34.07 -6.33
CA ALA A 98 -22.19 35.19 -7.22
C ALA A 98 -21.46 36.36 -6.53
N ASN A 99 -21.49 36.45 -5.21
CA ASN A 99 -20.77 37.47 -4.42
C ASN A 99 -19.37 37.00 -4.01
N GLY A 100 -19.02 35.78 -4.33
CA GLY A 100 -17.74 35.18 -4.01
C GLY A 100 -17.60 34.68 -2.55
N ASN A 101 -18.73 34.51 -1.86
CA ASN A 101 -18.79 33.91 -0.53
C ASN A 101 -19.11 32.41 -0.62
N VAL A 102 -18.83 31.66 0.45
CA VAL A 102 -19.31 30.29 0.55
C VAL A 102 -20.83 30.31 0.51
N PRO A 103 -21.47 29.50 -0.37
CA PRO A 103 -22.94 29.54 -0.50
C PRO A 103 -23.65 29.18 0.82
N ALA A 104 -24.87 29.64 0.98
CA ALA A 104 -25.68 29.29 2.15
C ALA A 104 -25.88 27.77 2.26
N GLY A 105 -25.95 27.29 3.48
CA GLY A 105 -26.08 25.86 3.78
C GLY A 105 -24.81 25.23 4.28
N ARG A 106 -24.84 23.90 4.40
CA ARG A 106 -23.70 23.09 4.82
C ARG A 106 -23.15 22.28 3.66
N HIS A 107 -21.86 22.34 3.47
CA HIS A 107 -21.12 21.72 2.37
C HIS A 107 -20.37 20.48 2.88
N PRO A 108 -20.57 19.31 2.28
CA PRO A 108 -19.79 18.12 2.60
C PRO A 108 -18.29 18.38 2.42
N VAL A 109 -17.48 17.70 3.24
CA VAL A 109 -16.03 17.87 3.22
C VAL A 109 -15.38 16.70 2.50
N VAL A 110 -14.32 16.99 1.75
CA VAL A 110 -13.44 15.99 1.15
C VAL A 110 -12.00 16.27 1.61
N ILE A 111 -11.34 15.28 2.18
CA ILE A 111 -9.90 15.33 2.48
C ILE A 111 -9.18 14.55 1.41
N ILE A 112 -8.09 15.10 0.87
CA ILE A 112 -7.19 14.39 -0.04
C ILE A 112 -5.81 14.32 0.61
N LEU A 113 -5.22 13.11 0.65
CA LEU A 113 -3.91 12.83 1.20
C LEU A 113 -3.03 12.20 0.11
N HIS A 114 -1.93 12.87 -0.24
CA HIS A 114 -0.98 12.31 -1.21
C HIS A 114 -0.12 11.19 -0.60
N GLY A 115 0.50 10.42 -1.47
CA GLY A 115 1.40 9.34 -1.12
C GLY A 115 2.84 9.79 -0.88
N MET A 116 3.75 8.82 -0.94
CA MET A 116 5.18 9.08 -0.89
C MET A 116 5.68 9.40 -2.30
N HIS A 117 6.46 10.46 -2.38
CA HIS A 117 7.19 10.90 -3.55
C HIS A 117 8.35 11.77 -3.06
N GLY A 118 9.26 12.18 -3.94
CA GLY A 118 10.27 13.17 -3.57
C GLY A 118 9.62 14.40 -2.92
N TRP A 119 10.07 14.78 -1.73
CA TRP A 119 9.44 15.85 -0.94
C TRP A 119 10.12 17.21 -1.10
N CYS A 120 11.37 17.22 -1.59
CA CYS A 120 12.09 18.44 -1.92
C CYS A 120 12.50 18.46 -3.39
N ALA A 121 12.39 19.62 -4.01
CA ALA A 121 12.88 19.86 -5.38
C ALA A 121 13.94 20.95 -5.36
N ASP A 122 15.05 20.70 -6.02
CA ASP A 122 16.07 21.69 -6.32
C ASP A 122 16.01 22.09 -7.81
N LYS A 123 16.73 23.13 -8.19
CA LYS A 123 16.93 23.54 -9.58
C LYS A 123 17.93 22.65 -10.34
N GLY A 124 18.47 21.63 -9.72
CA GLY A 124 19.42 20.63 -10.24
C GLY A 124 18.86 19.21 -10.25
N PRO A 125 19.63 18.21 -10.69
CA PRO A 125 19.23 16.81 -10.57
C PRO A 125 18.95 16.50 -9.10
N VAL A 126 17.79 15.89 -8.85
CA VAL A 126 17.36 15.54 -7.49
C VAL A 126 18.38 14.57 -6.91
N VAL A 127 19.07 15.00 -5.87
CA VAL A 127 19.85 14.10 -5.03
C VAL A 127 18.92 13.68 -3.89
N GLU A 128 18.39 12.47 -3.97
CA GLU A 128 17.59 11.90 -2.88
C GLU A 128 18.53 11.11 -1.94
N PRO A 129 18.24 11.12 -0.65
CA PRO A 129 17.19 11.80 0.08
C PRO A 129 17.65 13.14 0.66
N ILE A 130 16.86 14.16 0.45
CA ILE A 130 17.07 15.47 0.99
C ILE A 130 16.41 15.54 2.39
N PRO A 131 17.05 16.18 3.40
CA PRO A 131 16.46 16.34 4.74
C PRO A 131 15.10 17.03 4.66
N TRP A 132 14.20 16.73 5.60
CA TRP A 132 12.82 17.23 5.60
C TRP A 132 12.71 18.74 5.47
N TRP A 133 13.57 19.49 6.05
CA TRP A 133 13.57 20.93 5.88
C TRP A 133 14.23 21.33 4.57
N CYS A 134 13.50 21.23 3.47
CA CYS A 134 13.98 21.57 2.12
C CYS A 134 14.65 22.94 2.07
N PHE A 135 14.18 23.89 2.88
CA PHE A 135 14.72 25.26 2.93
C PHE A 135 16.13 25.34 3.53
N ASP A 136 16.49 24.42 4.40
CA ASP A 136 17.80 24.43 5.06
C ASP A 136 18.94 24.06 4.09
N VAL A 137 18.60 23.34 3.02
CA VAL A 137 19.52 23.01 1.92
C VAL A 137 19.28 23.86 0.67
N GLY A 138 18.46 24.91 0.74
CA GLY A 138 18.14 25.78 -0.38
C GLY A 138 17.15 25.20 -1.39
N ALA A 139 16.60 24.02 -1.12
CA ALA A 139 15.59 23.37 -1.92
C ALA A 139 14.17 23.88 -1.58
N ARG A 140 13.18 23.47 -2.37
CA ARG A 140 11.77 23.83 -2.15
C ARG A 140 10.95 22.54 -1.94
N PRO A 141 9.94 22.55 -1.05
CA PRO A 141 9.00 21.44 -0.97
C PRO A 141 8.31 21.19 -2.31
N VAL A 142 8.17 19.94 -2.69
CA VAL A 142 7.35 19.53 -3.82
C VAL A 142 5.88 19.67 -3.41
N PRO A 143 5.07 20.50 -4.08
CA PRO A 143 3.70 20.73 -3.64
C PRO A 143 2.77 19.57 -4.03
N SER A 144 3.11 18.34 -3.68
CA SER A 144 2.36 17.11 -3.99
C SER A 144 0.87 17.21 -3.65
N TYR A 145 0.54 17.93 -2.57
CA TYR A 145 -0.85 18.20 -2.17
C TYR A 145 -1.62 19.08 -3.19
N GLN A 146 -0.96 19.82 -4.05
CA GLN A 146 -1.60 20.63 -5.10
C GLN A 146 -1.92 19.80 -6.35
N GLY A 147 -1.33 18.63 -6.49
CA GLY A 147 -1.49 17.76 -7.65
C GLY A 147 -2.90 17.22 -7.90
N TYR A 148 -3.84 17.48 -6.99
CA TYR A 148 -5.25 17.07 -7.09
C TYR A 148 -6.21 18.23 -7.36
N ARG A 149 -5.71 19.41 -7.70
CA ARG A 149 -6.52 20.60 -7.98
C ARG A 149 -7.57 20.36 -9.05
N TYR A 150 -7.25 19.58 -10.06
CA TYR A 150 -8.14 19.22 -11.16
C TYR A 150 -9.44 18.52 -10.69
N VAL A 151 -9.35 17.62 -9.73
CA VAL A 151 -10.54 16.96 -9.16
C VAL A 151 -11.16 17.81 -8.06
N ALA A 152 -10.37 18.58 -7.31
CA ALA A 152 -10.87 19.49 -6.29
C ALA A 152 -11.80 20.56 -6.91
N ASP A 153 -11.47 21.09 -8.10
CA ASP A 153 -12.32 22.05 -8.82
C ASP A 153 -13.67 21.44 -9.21
N VAL A 154 -13.69 20.19 -9.69
CA VAL A 154 -14.94 19.51 -10.02
C VAL A 154 -15.79 19.28 -8.78
N LEU A 155 -15.22 18.70 -7.74
CA LEU A 155 -15.92 18.40 -6.49
C LEU A 155 -16.40 19.67 -5.80
N ALA A 156 -15.62 20.74 -5.81
CA ALA A 156 -16.02 22.02 -5.24
C ALA A 156 -17.13 22.69 -6.07
N SER A 157 -17.06 22.63 -7.40
CA SER A 157 -18.16 23.13 -8.24
C SER A 157 -19.47 22.41 -7.98
N GLN A 158 -19.40 21.14 -7.54
CA GLN A 158 -20.54 20.33 -7.11
C GLN A 158 -20.97 20.58 -5.65
N GLY A 159 -20.39 21.58 -4.98
CA GLY A 159 -20.80 22.04 -3.67
C GLY A 159 -20.02 21.48 -2.47
N ARG A 160 -18.86 20.90 -2.66
CA ARG A 160 -18.01 20.35 -1.58
C ARG A 160 -16.90 21.32 -1.19
N VAL A 161 -16.45 21.24 0.06
CA VAL A 161 -15.19 21.85 0.50
C VAL A 161 -14.10 20.79 0.46
N VAL A 162 -13.14 20.97 -0.43
CA VAL A 162 -12.05 20.01 -0.67
C VAL A 162 -10.77 20.52 -0.04
N VAL A 163 -10.15 19.71 0.81
CA VAL A 163 -8.90 20.03 1.50
C VAL A 163 -7.87 18.98 1.15
N SER A 164 -6.90 19.37 0.35
CA SER A 164 -5.74 18.53 0.02
C SER A 164 -4.59 18.89 0.95
N ILE A 165 -4.10 17.92 1.71
CA ILE A 165 -3.12 18.13 2.78
C ILE A 165 -1.74 17.66 2.37
N SER A 166 -0.71 18.45 2.74
CA SER A 166 0.69 18.05 2.60
C SER A 166 1.05 16.98 3.62
N ALA A 167 1.81 16.01 3.20
CA ALA A 167 2.37 14.94 4.01
C ALA A 167 3.89 14.75 3.75
N ASP A 168 4.56 15.80 3.28
CA ASP A 168 5.99 15.73 2.93
C ASP A 168 6.85 15.44 4.16
N GLY A 169 6.55 16.07 5.30
CA GLY A 169 7.22 15.78 6.56
C GLY A 169 6.96 14.36 7.06
N VAL A 170 5.73 13.85 6.84
CA VAL A 170 5.46 12.43 7.13
C VAL A 170 6.25 11.54 6.19
N ASN A 171 6.37 11.88 4.91
CA ASN A 171 7.16 11.12 3.94
C ASN A 171 8.62 11.05 4.34
N ALA A 172 9.22 12.19 4.66
CA ALA A 172 10.61 12.25 5.10
C ALA A 172 10.86 11.43 6.36
N LEU A 173 10.04 11.63 7.40
CA LEU A 173 10.17 10.89 8.66
C LEU A 173 9.85 9.40 8.53
N ASP A 174 8.94 9.02 7.64
CA ASP A 174 8.56 7.62 7.37
C ASP A 174 9.62 6.90 6.51
N PHE A 175 10.22 7.59 5.57
CA PHE A 175 11.32 7.04 4.78
C PHE A 175 12.45 6.58 5.68
N PHE A 176 12.87 7.42 6.60
CA PHE A 176 13.90 7.08 7.57
C PHE A 176 13.40 6.14 8.67
N GLY A 177 12.16 6.27 9.12
CA GLY A 177 11.54 5.40 10.14
C GLY A 177 11.24 3.99 9.63
N GLY A 178 10.96 3.82 8.35
CA GLY A 178 10.77 2.51 7.69
C GLY A 178 12.04 1.67 7.67
N LEU A 179 13.21 2.31 7.69
CA LEU A 179 14.51 1.67 7.87
C LEU A 179 14.66 0.99 9.25
N PHE A 180 13.87 1.42 10.24
CA PHE A 180 14.00 1.00 11.64
C PHE A 180 12.85 0.12 12.17
N GLY A 181 12.06 -0.47 11.31
CA GLY A 181 11.28 -1.64 11.69
C GLY A 181 9.81 -1.44 11.96
N SER A 182 9.17 -0.33 11.60
CA SER A 182 7.72 -0.27 11.71
C SER A 182 7.07 0.62 10.65
N GLN A 183 6.75 0.03 9.52
CA GLN A 183 5.89 0.65 8.48
C GLN A 183 4.55 1.16 9.03
N SER A 184 4.11 0.63 10.17
CA SER A 184 2.91 1.08 10.86
C SER A 184 3.00 2.50 11.40
N THR A 185 4.20 2.96 11.76
CA THR A 185 4.38 4.31 12.34
C THR A 185 4.03 5.38 11.32
N GLY A 186 4.51 5.26 10.09
CA GLY A 186 4.20 6.19 9.01
C GLY A 186 2.72 6.18 8.61
N MET A 187 2.06 5.01 8.60
CA MET A 187 0.63 4.94 8.32
C MET A 187 -0.21 5.54 9.46
N THR A 188 0.19 5.28 10.70
CA THR A 188 -0.40 5.89 11.88
C THR A 188 -0.23 7.41 11.88
N ALA A 189 0.94 7.92 11.52
CA ALA A 189 1.24 9.34 11.39
C ALA A 189 0.36 10.02 10.33
N ARG A 190 0.20 9.40 9.15
CA ARG A 190 -0.72 9.85 8.09
C ARG A 190 -2.16 9.91 8.59
N GLY A 191 -2.61 8.89 9.31
CA GLY A 191 -3.93 8.88 9.93
C GLY A 191 -4.13 10.01 10.93
N LYS A 192 -3.16 10.27 11.81
CA LYS A 192 -3.19 11.38 12.77
C LYS A 192 -3.18 12.74 12.10
N LEU A 193 -2.42 12.91 10.99
CA LEU A 193 -2.39 14.14 10.21
C LEU A 193 -3.77 14.45 9.61
N VAL A 194 -4.46 13.46 9.04
CA VAL A 194 -5.85 13.63 8.58
C VAL A 194 -6.77 14.05 9.73
N VAL A 195 -6.69 13.39 10.87
CA VAL A 195 -7.49 13.76 12.06
C VAL A 195 -7.18 15.16 12.55
N HIS A 196 -5.90 15.60 12.50
CA HIS A 196 -5.50 16.97 12.84
C HIS A 196 -6.23 17.99 11.94
N HIS A 197 -6.20 17.80 10.61
CA HIS A 197 -6.87 18.71 9.69
C HIS A 197 -8.40 18.70 9.84
N LEU A 198 -9.00 17.55 10.15
CA LEU A 198 -10.43 17.48 10.47
C LEU A 198 -10.80 18.24 11.75
N ARG A 199 -9.97 18.19 12.80
CA ARG A 199 -10.13 19.00 14.01
C ARG A 199 -10.02 20.50 13.71
N LYS A 200 -9.10 20.89 12.85
CA LYS A 200 -8.93 22.27 12.37
C LYS A 200 -10.17 22.75 11.60
N LEU A 201 -10.75 21.89 10.75
CA LEU A 201 -11.99 22.21 10.03
C LEU A 201 -13.20 22.26 10.98
N ALA A 202 -13.30 21.40 11.97
CA ALA A 202 -14.32 21.47 13.00
C ALA A 202 -14.26 22.81 13.74
N ALA A 203 -13.06 23.23 14.14
CA ALA A 203 -12.86 24.55 14.74
C ALA A 203 -13.18 25.71 13.78
N ALA A 204 -12.89 25.57 12.48
CA ALA A 204 -13.20 26.60 11.46
C ALA A 204 -14.71 26.72 11.19
N ASN A 205 -15.46 25.63 11.45
CA ASN A 205 -16.92 25.64 11.38
C ASN A 205 -17.58 26.36 12.55
N GLU A 206 -16.87 26.56 13.66
CA GLU A 206 -17.38 27.20 14.87
C GLU A 206 -16.83 28.61 15.11
N ARG A 207 -15.59 28.86 14.71
CA ARG A 207 -14.88 30.09 15.00
C ARG A 207 -13.82 30.43 13.96
N ARG A 208 -13.27 31.64 14.07
CA ARG A 208 -12.15 32.07 13.22
C ARG A 208 -10.92 31.17 13.46
N VAL A 209 -10.34 30.66 12.37
CA VAL A 209 -9.09 29.89 12.37
C VAL A 209 -8.06 30.57 11.45
N LYS A 210 -6.80 30.66 11.89
CA LYS A 210 -5.71 31.25 11.11
C LYS A 210 -5.57 30.47 9.77
N GLY A 211 -5.46 31.20 8.66
CA GLY A 211 -5.43 30.66 7.30
C GLY A 211 -6.82 30.42 6.69
N LEU A 212 -7.80 29.96 7.47
CA LEU A 212 -9.17 29.75 7.01
C LEU A 212 -10.10 30.97 7.23
N GLY A 213 -9.77 31.86 8.15
CA GLY A 213 -10.59 33.03 8.46
C GLY A 213 -11.92 32.67 9.13
N THR A 214 -13.00 33.36 8.73
CA THR A 214 -14.37 33.17 9.22
C THR A 214 -15.30 32.55 8.18
N ARG A 215 -14.79 32.29 6.96
CA ARG A 215 -15.60 31.94 5.80
C ARG A 215 -16.35 30.60 5.91
N PHE A 216 -15.90 29.72 6.78
CA PHE A 216 -16.49 28.38 6.94
C PHE A 216 -17.35 28.25 8.19
N ILE A 217 -17.56 29.33 8.97
CA ILE A 217 -18.37 29.28 10.20
C ILE A 217 -19.81 28.91 9.84
N GLY A 218 -20.28 27.75 10.32
CA GLY A 218 -21.61 27.21 10.05
C GLY A 218 -21.80 26.55 8.68
N HIS A 219 -20.75 26.52 7.83
CA HIS A 219 -20.88 26.07 6.44
C HIS A 219 -20.32 24.67 6.17
N LEU A 220 -19.66 24.00 7.13
CA LEU A 220 -19.09 22.68 6.91
C LEU A 220 -20.02 21.56 7.40
N ASP A 221 -20.29 20.57 6.55
CA ASP A 221 -20.93 19.32 6.94
C ASP A 221 -19.87 18.23 7.17
N LEU A 222 -19.33 18.22 8.36
CA LEU A 222 -18.35 17.21 8.80
C LEU A 222 -19.01 15.85 9.09
N GLY A 223 -20.32 15.77 9.12
CA GLY A 223 -21.07 14.51 9.20
C GLY A 223 -21.04 13.70 7.91
N ARG A 224 -20.69 14.35 6.79
CA ARG A 224 -20.56 13.75 5.46
C ARG A 224 -19.17 14.01 4.89
N THR A 225 -18.14 13.49 5.58
CA THR A 225 -16.74 13.63 5.15
C THR A 225 -16.32 12.44 4.30
N MET A 226 -15.75 12.69 3.11
CA MET A 226 -15.09 11.69 2.29
C MET A 226 -13.56 11.83 2.43
N LEU A 227 -12.87 10.69 2.55
CA LEU A 227 -11.42 10.62 2.61
C LEU A 227 -10.91 10.04 1.30
N ILE A 228 -9.98 10.71 0.65
CA ILE A 228 -9.30 10.25 -0.57
C ILE A 228 -7.81 10.15 -0.23
N GLY A 229 -7.19 9.02 -0.57
CA GLY A 229 -5.76 8.85 -0.39
C GLY A 229 -5.10 8.18 -1.59
N HIS A 230 -3.89 8.62 -1.94
CA HIS A 230 -3.13 8.10 -3.05
C HIS A 230 -1.89 7.38 -2.53
N SER A 231 -1.57 6.18 -3.07
CA SER A 231 -0.37 5.43 -2.69
C SER A 231 -0.35 5.14 -1.17
N ARG A 232 0.72 5.46 -0.46
CA ARG A 232 0.78 5.41 1.02
C ARG A 232 -0.28 6.30 1.69
N GLY A 233 -0.69 7.39 1.03
CA GLY A 233 -1.83 8.19 1.49
C GLY A 233 -3.14 7.41 1.49
N GLY A 234 -3.32 6.45 0.57
CA GLY A 234 -4.46 5.54 0.53
C GLY A 234 -4.54 4.67 1.79
N GLU A 235 -3.44 4.04 2.18
CA GLU A 235 -3.40 3.33 3.46
C GLU A 235 -3.57 4.29 4.66
N GLY A 236 -2.99 5.49 4.60
CA GLY A 236 -3.13 6.52 5.62
C GLY A 236 -4.58 6.94 5.86
N VAL A 237 -5.41 7.11 4.81
CA VAL A 237 -6.84 7.44 4.99
C VAL A 237 -7.66 6.26 5.47
N VAL A 238 -7.27 5.02 5.18
CA VAL A 238 -7.86 3.82 5.78
C VAL A 238 -7.65 3.83 7.29
N VAL A 239 -6.42 4.08 7.73
CA VAL A 239 -6.08 4.20 9.17
C VAL A 239 -6.81 5.38 9.81
N ALA A 240 -6.91 6.53 9.14
CA ALA A 240 -7.69 7.68 9.61
C ALA A 240 -9.18 7.32 9.81
N GLY A 241 -9.77 6.60 8.86
CA GLY A 241 -11.14 6.11 8.97
C GLY A 241 -11.34 5.22 10.19
N GLN A 242 -10.43 4.29 10.42
CA GLN A 242 -10.44 3.43 11.61
C GLN A 242 -10.25 4.21 12.92
N MET A 243 -9.41 5.25 12.94
CA MET A 243 -9.25 6.11 14.10
C MET A 243 -10.55 6.87 14.40
N LEU A 244 -11.17 7.47 13.39
CA LEU A 244 -12.40 8.26 13.53
C LEU A 244 -13.57 7.42 14.05
N GLU A 245 -13.75 6.19 13.52
CA GLU A 245 -14.84 5.31 13.97
C GLU A 245 -14.71 4.83 15.42
N ARG A 246 -13.50 4.94 16.02
CA ARG A 246 -13.20 4.54 17.41
C ARG A 246 -13.21 5.70 18.40
N MET A 247 -13.21 6.94 17.92
CA MET A 247 -13.25 8.11 18.79
C MET A 247 -14.64 8.27 19.40
N ALA A 248 -14.71 8.53 20.71
CA ALA A 248 -15.97 8.84 21.37
C ALA A 248 -16.64 10.10 20.78
N ASN A 249 -15.82 11.12 20.47
CA ASN A 249 -16.26 12.38 19.86
C ASN A 249 -15.38 12.68 18.64
N PRO A 250 -15.64 12.05 17.50
CA PRO A 250 -14.88 12.29 16.29
C PRO A 250 -15.15 13.69 15.72
N PRO A 251 -14.12 14.38 15.23
CA PRO A 251 -14.30 15.69 14.60
C PRO A 251 -15.10 15.64 13.29
N ALA A 252 -15.22 14.45 12.70
CA ALA A 252 -15.96 14.19 11.47
C ALA A 252 -16.46 12.75 11.43
N ARG A 253 -17.50 12.50 10.62
CA ARG A 253 -17.96 11.14 10.30
C ARG A 253 -17.59 10.81 8.86
N VAL A 254 -17.02 9.64 8.64
CA VAL A 254 -16.59 9.18 7.33
C VAL A 254 -17.78 8.67 6.54
N ALA A 255 -18.15 9.38 5.49
CA ALA A 255 -19.20 8.98 4.55
C ALA A 255 -18.66 7.99 3.50
N GLY A 256 -17.38 8.10 3.15
CA GLY A 256 -16.73 7.19 2.21
C GLY A 256 -15.22 7.33 2.20
N VAL A 257 -14.54 6.28 1.76
CA VAL A 257 -13.09 6.23 1.56
C VAL A 257 -12.79 5.87 0.12
N VAL A 258 -11.90 6.62 -0.49
CA VAL A 258 -11.41 6.38 -1.86
C VAL A 258 -9.90 6.19 -1.81
N ASN A 259 -9.44 5.04 -2.24
CA ASN A 259 -8.03 4.70 -2.32
C ASN A 259 -7.58 4.72 -3.79
N LEU A 260 -6.63 5.57 -4.12
CA LEU A 260 -6.03 5.67 -5.46
C LEU A 260 -4.70 4.93 -5.44
N ALA A 261 -4.56 3.86 -6.23
CA ALA A 261 -3.33 3.08 -6.32
C ALA A 261 -2.67 2.82 -4.95
N PRO A 262 -3.42 2.36 -3.92
CA PRO A 262 -2.94 2.38 -2.54
C PRO A 262 -1.96 1.26 -2.24
N THR A 263 -1.05 1.51 -1.29
CA THR A 263 -0.30 0.46 -0.59
C THR A 263 -1.16 -0.27 0.44
N ALA A 264 -0.66 -1.40 0.92
CA ALA A 264 -1.20 -2.12 2.07
C ALA A 264 -0.05 -2.71 2.91
N PHE A 265 0.99 -1.92 3.15
CA PHE A 265 2.21 -2.37 3.82
C PHE A 265 1.98 -2.81 5.27
N ALA A 266 1.25 -2.02 6.05
CA ALA A 266 0.87 -2.38 7.41
C ALA A 266 -0.23 -3.45 7.45
N GLN A 267 -0.69 -3.89 6.28
CA GLN A 267 -1.79 -4.84 6.17
C GLN A 267 -3.07 -4.36 6.89
N SER A 268 -3.34 -3.04 6.84
CA SER A 268 -4.52 -2.42 7.45
C SER A 268 -5.81 -2.98 6.86
N ALA A 269 -6.83 -3.11 7.70
CA ALA A 269 -8.17 -3.46 7.25
C ALA A 269 -8.98 -2.21 6.87
N PRO A 270 -9.96 -2.28 5.96
CA PRO A 270 -10.80 -1.14 5.65
C PRO A 270 -11.66 -0.74 6.86
N PRO A 271 -11.98 0.55 7.04
CA PRO A 271 -12.92 0.98 8.07
C PRO A 271 -14.34 0.49 7.74
N ASN A 272 -15.24 0.59 8.73
CA ASN A 272 -16.64 0.25 8.55
C ASN A 272 -17.41 1.40 7.86
N SER A 273 -17.00 1.73 6.64
CA SER A 273 -17.60 2.74 5.78
C SER A 273 -17.51 2.32 4.30
N PRO A 274 -18.30 2.92 3.39
CA PRO A 274 -18.15 2.71 1.97
C PRO A 274 -16.71 2.92 1.53
N THR A 275 -16.14 1.95 0.79
CA THR A 275 -14.74 2.01 0.37
C THR A 275 -14.63 1.64 -1.10
N MET A 276 -13.99 2.51 -1.86
CA MET A 276 -13.62 2.27 -3.25
C MET A 276 -12.11 2.29 -3.39
N THR A 277 -11.57 1.34 -4.16
CA THR A 277 -10.16 1.31 -4.54
C THR A 277 -10.03 1.41 -6.05
N LEU A 278 -9.29 2.39 -6.53
CA LEU A 278 -8.98 2.58 -7.94
C LEU A 278 -7.62 1.96 -8.23
N LEU A 279 -7.56 1.03 -9.21
CA LEU A 279 -6.41 0.19 -9.50
C LEU A 279 -5.93 0.43 -10.94
N PRO A 280 -4.90 1.25 -11.15
CA PRO A 280 -4.28 1.45 -12.46
C PRO A 280 -3.60 0.15 -12.91
N ALA A 281 -3.90 -0.31 -14.12
CA ALA A 281 -3.39 -1.61 -14.59
C ALA A 281 -1.87 -1.63 -14.77
N CYS A 282 -1.28 -0.52 -15.08
CA CYS A 282 0.16 -0.35 -15.32
C CYS A 282 0.86 0.43 -14.20
N ASP A 283 0.37 0.28 -12.98
CA ASP A 283 1.03 0.83 -11.79
C ASP A 283 2.45 0.26 -11.67
N GLY A 284 3.47 1.07 -11.82
CA GLY A 284 4.88 0.69 -11.78
C GLY A 284 5.50 0.78 -10.39
N ASP A 285 4.82 1.46 -9.45
CA ASP A 285 5.23 1.57 -8.05
C ASP A 285 4.57 0.46 -7.21
N VAL A 286 3.23 0.40 -7.15
CA VAL A 286 2.50 -0.67 -6.44
C VAL A 286 2.16 -1.78 -7.43
N VAL A 287 3.20 -2.44 -7.94
CA VAL A 287 3.14 -3.38 -9.07
C VAL A 287 2.20 -4.58 -8.85
N ASP A 288 1.94 -4.98 -7.63
CA ASP A 288 1.07 -6.10 -7.25
C ASP A 288 -0.38 -5.68 -6.96
N LEU A 289 -0.73 -4.40 -7.18
CA LEU A 289 -2.06 -3.84 -6.97
C LEU A 289 -2.63 -4.13 -5.57
N GLN A 290 -1.86 -3.87 -4.52
CA GLN A 290 -2.16 -4.18 -3.12
C GLN A 290 -3.53 -3.70 -2.66
N GLY A 291 -4.06 -2.64 -3.27
CA GLY A 291 -5.36 -2.08 -2.96
C GLY A 291 -6.53 -3.06 -3.08
N GLN A 292 -6.39 -4.13 -3.85
CA GLN A 292 -7.40 -5.19 -3.93
C GLN A 292 -7.65 -5.84 -2.55
N THR A 293 -6.64 -5.85 -1.68
CA THR A 293 -6.75 -6.45 -0.34
C THR A 293 -7.81 -5.77 0.53
N TYR A 294 -8.08 -4.48 0.35
CA TYR A 294 -9.11 -3.78 1.13
C TYR A 294 -10.52 -4.30 0.86
N VAL A 295 -10.82 -4.65 -0.39
CA VAL A 295 -12.12 -5.25 -0.75
C VAL A 295 -12.25 -6.63 -0.13
N ASP A 296 -11.22 -7.46 -0.30
CA ASP A 296 -11.23 -8.83 0.16
C ASP A 296 -11.23 -8.94 1.70
N ARG A 297 -10.47 -8.09 2.39
CA ARG A 297 -10.52 -8.02 3.86
C ARG A 297 -11.87 -7.57 4.38
N GLY A 298 -12.47 -6.59 3.71
CA GLY A 298 -13.82 -6.18 4.04
C GLY A 298 -14.83 -7.31 3.95
N ARG A 299 -14.69 -8.20 2.96
CA ARG A 299 -15.47 -9.44 2.87
C ARG A 299 -15.26 -10.34 4.09
N ASP A 300 -13.99 -10.63 4.37
CA ASP A 300 -13.63 -11.61 5.40
C ASP A 300 -14.04 -11.11 6.81
N LEU A 301 -13.80 -9.84 7.11
CA LEU A 301 -14.06 -9.27 8.42
C LEU A 301 -15.55 -9.02 8.69
N TYR A 302 -16.28 -8.55 7.70
CA TYR A 302 -17.68 -8.12 7.89
C TYR A 302 -18.68 -9.14 7.36
N GLY A 303 -18.23 -10.25 6.76
CA GLY A 303 -19.09 -11.35 6.31
C GLY A 303 -20.13 -10.90 5.28
N GLY A 304 -19.78 -9.97 4.42
CA GLY A 304 -20.72 -9.39 3.44
C GLY A 304 -21.80 -8.49 4.02
N ARG A 305 -21.67 -8.10 5.30
CA ARG A 305 -22.51 -7.09 5.94
C ARG A 305 -21.90 -5.71 5.81
N GLY A 306 -22.70 -4.68 6.08
CA GLY A 306 -22.25 -3.28 6.09
C GLY A 306 -22.18 -2.67 4.71
N PHE A 307 -21.21 -1.79 4.53
CA PHE A 307 -21.13 -0.90 3.39
C PHE A 307 -20.53 -1.56 2.15
N LEU A 308 -20.81 -0.98 0.98
CA LEU A 308 -20.20 -1.36 -0.29
C LEU A 308 -18.67 -1.22 -0.20
N ARG A 309 -17.97 -2.25 -0.70
CA ARG A 309 -16.55 -2.22 -0.98
C ARG A 309 -16.35 -2.62 -2.42
N THR A 310 -15.64 -1.78 -3.16
CA THR A 310 -15.46 -1.99 -4.58
C THR A 310 -14.02 -1.71 -4.98
N SER A 311 -13.50 -2.52 -5.89
CA SER A 311 -12.31 -2.20 -6.66
C SER A 311 -12.71 -1.83 -8.08
N VAL A 312 -12.10 -0.80 -8.60
CA VAL A 312 -12.24 -0.33 -9.98
C VAL A 312 -10.88 -0.41 -10.64
N TRP A 313 -10.68 -1.45 -11.42
CA TRP A 313 -9.51 -1.63 -12.25
C TRP A 313 -9.71 -0.92 -13.59
N PHE A 314 -8.68 -0.24 -14.10
CA PHE A 314 -8.72 0.40 -15.41
C PHE A 314 -7.43 0.17 -16.19
N ALA A 315 -7.56 -0.11 -17.49
CA ALA A 315 -6.45 -0.45 -18.36
C ALA A 315 -5.55 0.76 -18.61
N GLY A 316 -4.25 0.52 -18.68
CA GLY A 316 -3.25 1.47 -19.15
C GLY A 316 -2.90 2.62 -18.19
N GLY A 317 -3.53 2.69 -17.01
CA GLY A 317 -3.21 3.72 -16.02
C GLY A 317 -1.92 3.39 -15.27
N ASN A 318 -1.15 4.40 -14.89
CA ASN A 318 0.05 4.27 -14.08
C ASN A 318 -0.14 4.82 -12.65
N HIS A 319 0.91 4.75 -11.81
CA HIS A 319 0.82 5.21 -10.43
C HIS A 319 0.73 6.73 -10.34
N ASN A 320 1.56 7.46 -11.09
CA ASN A 320 1.85 8.87 -10.86
C ASN A 320 0.86 9.84 -11.52
N PHE A 321 0.20 9.47 -12.63
CA PHE A 321 -0.58 10.41 -13.44
C PHE A 321 -1.87 10.93 -12.79
N LEU A 322 -2.30 10.29 -11.70
CA LEU A 322 -3.39 10.80 -10.85
C LEU A 322 -2.97 12.03 -10.02
N ASN A 323 -1.68 12.38 -10.01
CA ASN A 323 -1.16 13.59 -9.36
C ASN A 323 -0.41 14.44 -10.40
N THR A 324 -0.82 15.71 -10.60
CA THR A 324 -0.18 16.58 -11.61
C THR A 324 1.25 16.95 -11.26
N GLU A 325 1.61 17.02 -9.97
CA GLU A 325 2.96 17.31 -9.53
C GLU A 325 3.93 16.14 -9.77
N TRP A 326 3.39 14.91 -9.90
CA TRP A 326 4.15 13.70 -10.20
C TRP A 326 4.14 13.34 -11.69
N THR A 327 3.42 14.11 -12.49
CA THR A 327 3.27 13.87 -13.93
C THR A 327 4.40 14.56 -14.69
N PRO A 328 5.15 13.87 -15.58
CA PRO A 328 6.20 14.48 -16.38
C PRO A 328 5.71 15.68 -17.20
N GLY A 329 6.45 16.77 -17.14
CA GLY A 329 6.19 17.97 -17.92
C GLY A 329 5.03 18.87 -17.46
N LEU A 330 4.31 18.50 -16.38
CA LEU A 330 3.25 19.35 -15.81
C LEU A 330 3.73 20.17 -14.61
N SER A 331 4.73 19.71 -13.89
CA SER A 331 5.33 20.42 -12.77
C SER A 331 6.76 20.83 -13.08
N GLU A 332 7.22 21.91 -12.44
CA GLU A 332 8.63 22.30 -12.42
C GLU A 332 9.46 21.39 -11.50
N SER A 333 8.81 20.54 -10.70
CA SER A 333 9.51 19.57 -9.88
C SER A 333 10.09 18.46 -10.77
N HIS A 334 11.38 18.16 -10.58
CA HIS A 334 12.07 17.10 -11.34
C HIS A 334 11.63 15.68 -10.94
N THR A 335 10.63 15.58 -10.06
CA THR A 335 10.12 14.32 -9.52
C THR A 335 9.04 13.66 -10.38
N GLY A 336 8.61 14.31 -11.46
CA GLY A 336 7.61 13.75 -12.39
C GLY A 336 8.18 12.55 -13.15
N LYS A 337 7.54 11.39 -12.98
CA LYS A 337 7.96 10.11 -13.58
C LYS A 337 6.80 9.40 -14.26
N ASP A 338 7.10 8.73 -15.35
CA ASP A 338 6.25 7.65 -15.86
C ASP A 338 6.74 6.34 -15.23
N ASP A 339 6.21 6.01 -14.07
CA ASP A 339 6.57 4.79 -13.33
C ASP A 339 6.29 3.52 -14.12
N ALA A 340 5.28 3.54 -15.00
CA ALA A 340 5.01 2.41 -15.89
C ALA A 340 6.12 2.22 -16.93
N ALA A 341 6.72 3.29 -17.45
CA ALA A 341 7.87 3.20 -18.34
C ALA A 341 9.06 2.55 -17.62
N GLU A 342 9.38 3.04 -16.42
CA GLU A 342 10.48 2.50 -15.61
C GLU A 342 10.28 1.01 -15.27
N ALA A 343 9.05 0.61 -14.95
CA ALA A 343 8.78 -0.76 -14.51
C ALA A 343 8.62 -1.77 -15.66
N TYR A 344 8.18 -1.34 -16.86
CA TYR A 344 7.72 -2.28 -17.89
C TYR A 344 8.38 -2.12 -19.26
N ASP A 345 9.08 -1.04 -19.55
CA ASP A 345 9.67 -0.82 -20.89
C ASP A 345 10.78 -1.83 -21.19
N GLU A 346 11.51 -2.29 -20.20
CA GLU A 346 12.60 -3.27 -20.32
C GLU A 346 12.15 -4.72 -20.14
N VAL A 347 10.90 -4.96 -19.74
CA VAL A 347 10.39 -6.30 -19.45
C VAL A 347 9.73 -6.91 -20.67
N GLU A 348 10.36 -7.97 -21.21
CA GLU A 348 9.78 -8.75 -22.29
C GLU A 348 8.45 -9.39 -21.84
N GLY A 349 7.36 -9.11 -22.55
CA GLY A 349 6.03 -9.62 -22.23
C GLY A 349 5.12 -8.67 -21.43
N ALA A 350 5.53 -7.43 -21.19
CA ALA A 350 4.71 -6.40 -20.54
C ALA A 350 3.38 -6.04 -21.27
N GLY A 351 3.08 -6.71 -22.33
CA GLY A 351 1.87 -6.78 -23.20
C GLY A 351 0.86 -5.64 -23.08
N SER A 352 0.14 -5.57 -21.95
CA SER A 352 -0.89 -4.57 -21.70
C SER A 352 -0.36 -3.24 -21.16
N CYS A 353 0.93 -3.16 -20.82
CA CYS A 353 1.59 -1.96 -20.27
C CYS A 353 2.67 -1.41 -21.20
N LYS A 354 2.71 -1.83 -22.46
CA LYS A 354 3.56 -1.20 -23.47
C LYS A 354 3.19 0.27 -23.65
N PRO A 355 4.14 1.13 -24.10
CA PRO A 355 3.92 2.57 -24.25
C PRO A 355 2.64 2.95 -25.01
N ASP A 356 2.31 2.21 -26.06
CA ASP A 356 1.12 2.42 -26.91
C ASP A 356 -0.20 1.96 -26.27
N ALA A 357 -0.14 1.17 -25.20
CA ALA A 357 -1.30 0.70 -24.43
C ALA A 357 -1.55 1.50 -23.14
N ARG A 358 -0.62 2.39 -22.77
CA ARG A 358 -0.77 3.26 -21.60
C ARG A 358 -1.66 4.45 -21.87
N LEU A 359 -2.34 4.92 -20.84
CA LEU A 359 -3.15 6.14 -20.91
C LEU A 359 -2.26 7.38 -20.91
N THR A 360 -2.74 8.43 -21.58
CA THR A 360 -2.18 9.75 -21.34
C THR A 360 -2.56 10.24 -19.94
N PRO A 361 -1.80 11.17 -19.35
CA PRO A 361 -2.14 11.75 -18.05
C PRO A 361 -3.56 12.35 -18.00
N GLU A 362 -4.04 12.94 -19.09
CA GLU A 362 -5.40 13.50 -19.19
C GLU A 362 -6.48 12.43 -19.18
N GLN A 363 -6.25 11.32 -19.90
CA GLN A 363 -7.20 10.19 -19.92
C GLN A 363 -7.31 9.56 -18.53
N GLU A 364 -6.19 9.35 -17.87
CA GLU A 364 -6.16 8.78 -16.54
C GLU A 364 -6.85 9.68 -15.50
N ARG A 365 -6.57 10.98 -15.50
CA ARG A 365 -7.26 11.94 -14.63
C ARG A 365 -8.76 12.01 -14.87
N LYS A 366 -9.24 11.81 -16.10
CA LYS A 366 -10.69 11.72 -16.37
C LYS A 366 -11.31 10.49 -15.71
N VAL A 367 -10.60 9.35 -15.71
CA VAL A 367 -11.03 8.17 -14.95
C VAL A 367 -11.08 8.51 -13.45
N GLY A 368 -10.02 9.10 -12.91
CA GLY A 368 -9.94 9.51 -11.52
C GLY A 368 -11.10 10.44 -11.11
N ILE A 369 -11.35 11.53 -11.88
CA ILE A 369 -12.44 12.46 -11.61
C ILE A 369 -13.77 11.73 -11.57
N ALA A 370 -14.06 10.92 -12.60
CA ALA A 370 -15.37 10.28 -12.74
C ALA A 370 -15.68 9.38 -11.54
N TYR A 371 -14.74 8.54 -11.11
CA TYR A 371 -14.97 7.60 -10.02
C TYR A 371 -14.92 8.26 -8.64
N MET A 372 -14.04 9.23 -8.40
CA MET A 372 -14.05 10.03 -7.17
C MET A 372 -15.35 10.82 -7.03
N ALA A 373 -15.84 11.44 -8.10
CA ALA A 373 -17.11 12.19 -8.10
C ALA A 373 -18.34 11.27 -7.97
N ALA A 374 -18.31 10.07 -8.60
CA ALA A 374 -19.38 9.08 -8.41
C ALA A 374 -19.49 8.67 -6.95
N MET A 375 -18.35 8.39 -6.31
CA MET A 375 -18.31 8.03 -4.89
C MET A 375 -18.82 9.18 -4.01
N ALA A 376 -18.40 10.43 -4.31
CA ALA A 376 -18.84 11.61 -3.57
C ALA A 376 -20.36 11.84 -3.70
N LYS A 377 -20.91 11.79 -4.91
CA LYS A 377 -22.35 11.93 -5.14
C LYS A 377 -23.15 10.83 -4.45
N TRP A 378 -22.69 9.59 -4.55
CA TRP A 378 -23.36 8.47 -3.90
C TRP A 378 -23.35 8.60 -2.39
N THR A 379 -22.19 8.87 -1.77
CA THR A 379 -22.04 8.83 -0.31
C THR A 379 -22.37 10.13 0.40
N GLN A 380 -22.26 11.28 -0.27
CA GLN A 380 -22.48 12.60 0.32
C GLN A 380 -23.81 13.23 -0.08
N ASP A 381 -24.31 12.96 -1.31
CA ASP A 381 -25.57 13.50 -1.81
C ASP A 381 -26.71 12.48 -1.78
N ASP A 382 -26.43 11.22 -1.40
CA ASP A 382 -27.36 10.09 -1.44
C ASP A 382 -27.90 9.79 -2.87
N ASP A 383 -27.12 10.14 -3.90
CA ASP A 383 -27.47 9.86 -5.30
C ASP A 383 -27.26 8.37 -5.60
N GLN A 384 -28.33 7.61 -5.39
CA GLN A 384 -28.31 6.16 -5.56
C GLN A 384 -28.06 5.74 -7.02
N ALA A 385 -28.28 6.61 -8.00
CA ALA A 385 -27.98 6.30 -9.40
C ALA A 385 -26.47 6.09 -9.64
N MET A 386 -25.62 6.76 -8.87
CA MET A 386 -24.15 6.60 -8.96
C MET A 386 -23.66 5.21 -8.60
N LEU A 387 -24.45 4.44 -7.85
CA LEU A 387 -24.09 3.07 -7.46
C LEU A 387 -23.87 2.18 -8.70
N ALA A 388 -24.55 2.42 -9.81
CA ALA A 388 -24.37 1.68 -11.05
C ALA A 388 -22.93 1.73 -11.61
N TYR A 389 -22.17 2.76 -11.27
CA TYR A 389 -20.75 2.87 -11.64
C TYR A 389 -19.82 2.09 -10.71
N LEU A 390 -20.27 1.74 -9.52
CA LEU A 390 -19.47 1.21 -8.41
C LEU A 390 -19.78 -0.26 -8.08
N ASP A 391 -20.92 -0.77 -8.47
CA ASP A 391 -21.47 -2.04 -7.98
C ASP A 391 -21.18 -3.25 -8.89
N GLY A 392 -20.27 -3.10 -9.85
CA GLY A 392 -19.88 -4.19 -10.75
C GLY A 392 -20.92 -4.53 -11.83
N THR A 393 -21.96 -3.74 -12.03
CA THR A 393 -22.93 -3.95 -13.13
C THR A 393 -22.32 -3.78 -14.52
N GLY A 394 -21.14 -3.16 -14.62
CA GLY A 394 -20.46 -2.88 -15.87
C GLY A 394 -20.87 -1.57 -16.53
N THR A 395 -21.64 -0.73 -15.84
CA THR A 395 -21.92 0.65 -16.28
C THR A 395 -20.66 1.50 -16.10
N VAL A 396 -20.29 2.26 -17.13
CA VAL A 396 -19.09 3.11 -17.14
C VAL A 396 -19.52 4.56 -17.40
N PRO A 397 -19.01 5.57 -16.67
CA PRO A 397 -19.28 6.97 -16.94
C PRO A 397 -18.96 7.36 -18.39
N VAL A 398 -19.80 8.19 -19.01
CA VAL A 398 -19.64 8.59 -20.41
C VAL A 398 -18.29 9.27 -20.65
N SER A 399 -17.83 10.10 -19.69
CA SER A 399 -16.53 10.75 -19.76
C SER A 399 -15.36 9.77 -19.84
N VAL A 400 -15.47 8.60 -19.19
CA VAL A 400 -14.46 7.53 -19.21
C VAL A 400 -14.60 6.70 -20.49
N MET A 401 -15.84 6.35 -20.85
CA MET A 401 -16.13 5.58 -22.06
C MET A 401 -15.62 6.31 -23.32
N ASN A 402 -15.78 7.63 -23.39
CA ASN A 402 -15.28 8.45 -24.49
C ASN A 402 -13.76 8.50 -24.60
N GLN A 403 -13.01 8.04 -23.61
CA GLN A 403 -11.55 7.88 -23.68
C GLN A 403 -11.14 6.51 -24.23
N GLY A 404 -12.09 5.61 -24.48
CA GLY A 404 -11.79 4.23 -24.90
C GLY A 404 -11.15 3.37 -23.80
N VAL A 405 -11.23 3.78 -22.54
CA VAL A 405 -10.60 3.09 -21.41
C VAL A 405 -11.44 1.89 -21.01
N GLU A 406 -10.83 0.73 -20.96
CA GLU A 406 -11.44 -0.46 -20.39
C GLU A 406 -11.46 -0.38 -18.86
N VAL A 407 -12.63 -0.51 -18.25
CA VAL A 407 -12.81 -0.49 -16.79
C VAL A 407 -13.53 -1.73 -16.32
N ARG A 408 -13.13 -2.26 -15.17
CA ARG A 408 -13.75 -3.38 -14.48
C ARG A 408 -13.96 -3.04 -13.02
N ALA A 409 -15.22 -2.94 -12.60
CA ALA A 409 -15.58 -2.84 -11.21
C ALA A 409 -15.92 -4.22 -10.64
N SER A 410 -15.48 -4.48 -9.41
CA SER A 410 -15.79 -5.68 -8.65
C SER A 410 -16.17 -5.29 -7.23
N SER A 411 -17.39 -5.65 -6.80
CA SER A 411 -17.98 -5.13 -5.57
C SER A 411 -18.49 -6.22 -4.64
N LEU A 412 -18.57 -5.85 -3.37
CA LEU A 412 -19.10 -6.66 -2.28
C LEU A 412 -19.89 -5.79 -1.29
N SER A 413 -20.85 -6.40 -0.61
CA SER A 413 -21.65 -5.76 0.44
C SER A 413 -22.51 -4.58 -0.06
N GLY A 414 -22.97 -3.72 0.82
CA GLY A 414 -23.93 -2.69 0.45
C GLY A 414 -25.28 -3.31 0.08
N PRO A 415 -25.73 -3.19 -1.20
CA PRO A 415 -26.96 -3.82 -1.65
C PRO A 415 -26.83 -5.33 -1.85
N ASP A 416 -25.61 -5.85 -1.96
CA ASP A 416 -25.35 -7.27 -2.20
C ASP A 416 -25.07 -8.02 -0.88
N ARG A 417 -25.59 -9.23 -0.73
CA ARG A 417 -25.38 -10.11 0.42
C ARG A 417 -24.62 -11.35 -0.01
N LEU A 418 -23.64 -11.75 0.79
CA LEU A 418 -22.91 -13.00 0.55
C LEU A 418 -23.84 -14.21 0.74
N LEU A 419 -23.81 -15.11 -0.22
CA LEU A 419 -24.41 -16.44 -0.13
C LEU A 419 -23.38 -17.49 0.26
N ALA A 420 -22.21 -17.42 -0.37
CA ALA A 420 -21.11 -18.34 -0.10
C ALA A 420 -19.75 -17.68 -0.33
N VAL A 421 -18.80 -18.04 0.53
CA VAL A 421 -17.36 -17.82 0.34
C VAL A 421 -16.73 -19.21 0.45
N PRO A 422 -15.96 -19.68 -0.54
CA PRO A 422 -15.30 -20.97 -0.48
C PRO A 422 -14.49 -21.13 0.81
N GLN A 423 -14.71 -22.22 1.52
CA GLN A 423 -13.98 -22.63 2.72
C GLN A 423 -13.21 -23.91 2.41
N PRO A 424 -12.23 -24.32 3.24
CA PRO A 424 -11.47 -25.55 3.01
C PRO A 424 -12.32 -26.84 2.90
N ASP A 425 -13.54 -26.81 3.39
CA ASP A 425 -14.51 -27.91 3.40
C ASP A 425 -15.68 -27.71 2.42
N THR A 426 -15.63 -26.68 1.58
CA THR A 426 -16.69 -26.44 0.57
C THR A 426 -16.68 -27.54 -0.49
N ASP A 427 -17.82 -28.15 -0.72
CA ASP A 427 -18.01 -29.12 -1.81
C ASP A 427 -17.97 -28.44 -3.18
N VAL A 428 -17.16 -28.98 -4.07
CA VAL A 428 -16.99 -28.52 -5.45
C VAL A 428 -17.29 -29.64 -6.40
N SER A 429 -17.99 -29.32 -7.47
CA SER A 429 -18.35 -30.30 -8.49
C SER A 429 -18.07 -29.77 -9.90
N SER A 430 -17.88 -30.70 -10.86
CA SER A 430 -17.65 -30.32 -12.25
C SER A 430 -18.17 -31.37 -13.23
N LYS A 431 -18.38 -30.91 -14.47
CA LYS A 431 -18.70 -31.76 -15.61
C LYS A 431 -17.81 -31.41 -16.79
N ALA A 432 -17.01 -32.34 -17.23
CA ALA A 432 -16.09 -32.24 -18.38
C ALA A 432 -14.90 -31.26 -18.20
N ILE A 433 -14.71 -30.70 -17.01
CA ILE A 433 -13.60 -29.84 -16.65
C ILE A 433 -13.05 -30.22 -15.27
N SER A 434 -11.94 -29.67 -14.84
CA SER A 434 -11.48 -29.78 -13.45
C SER A 434 -12.03 -28.61 -12.62
N ALA A 435 -12.57 -28.92 -11.44
CA ALA A 435 -12.91 -27.95 -10.41
C ALA A 435 -12.34 -28.44 -9.08
N ARG A 436 -11.57 -27.59 -8.42
CA ARG A 436 -10.96 -27.92 -7.13
C ARG A 436 -10.94 -26.69 -6.23
N LEU A 437 -10.92 -26.93 -4.94
CA LEU A 437 -10.56 -25.87 -4.00
C LEU A 437 -9.06 -25.64 -4.13
N CYS A 438 -8.68 -24.43 -4.47
CA CYS A 438 -7.33 -24.02 -4.20
C CYS A 438 -7.26 -23.49 -2.76
N LYS A 439 -6.46 -24.15 -1.97
CA LYS A 439 -6.18 -23.72 -0.60
C LYS A 439 -5.00 -22.80 -0.66
N GLY A 440 -5.11 -21.68 0.05
CA GLY A 440 -3.94 -20.86 0.31
C GLY A 440 -2.87 -21.78 0.90
N SER A 441 -1.62 -21.67 0.42
CA SER A 441 -0.57 -22.52 0.88
C SER A 441 -0.38 -22.30 2.38
N GLN A 442 -0.25 -23.39 3.12
CA GLN A 442 0.23 -23.35 4.48
C GLN A 442 1.69 -22.84 4.47
N MET A 443 2.05 -22.02 5.42
CA MET A 443 3.39 -21.51 5.58
C MET A 443 4.40 -22.65 5.69
N GLY A 444 5.50 -22.55 4.94
CA GLY A 444 6.61 -23.52 4.99
C GLY A 444 6.96 -24.22 3.68
N GLY A 445 6.28 -23.91 2.57
CA GLY A 445 6.63 -24.45 1.25
C GLY A 445 7.26 -23.39 0.33
N ARG A 446 8.05 -23.82 -0.64
CA ARG A 446 8.54 -22.98 -1.74
C ARG A 446 7.43 -22.11 -2.27
N GLN A 447 7.73 -20.85 -2.57
CA GLN A 447 6.81 -19.90 -3.19
C GLN A 447 6.05 -20.56 -4.35
N PRO A 448 4.70 -20.51 -4.34
CA PRO A 448 3.98 -20.78 -5.57
C PRO A 448 4.36 -19.70 -6.57
N GLU A 449 4.51 -20.08 -7.83
CA GLU A 449 4.64 -19.12 -8.91
C GLU A 449 3.53 -18.07 -8.78
N TRP A 450 3.84 -16.82 -9.01
CA TRP A 450 2.97 -15.63 -8.90
C TRP A 450 1.61 -15.71 -9.60
N ARG A 451 1.33 -16.82 -10.28
CA ARG A 451 0.17 -17.04 -11.15
C ARG A 451 -0.98 -17.78 -10.50
N ASP A 452 -0.84 -18.20 -9.26
CA ASP A 452 -1.95 -18.83 -8.56
C ASP A 452 -2.63 -17.83 -7.63
N TYR A 453 -3.89 -17.48 -7.92
CA TYR A 453 -4.67 -16.57 -7.08
C TYR A 453 -4.77 -17.04 -5.62
N CYS A 454 -4.70 -18.34 -5.41
CA CYS A 454 -4.71 -18.94 -4.07
C CYS A 454 -3.32 -19.05 -3.42
N GLY A 455 -2.28 -18.74 -4.18
CA GLY A 455 -0.91 -18.77 -3.68
C GLY A 455 -0.60 -17.63 -2.72
N TYR A 456 0.56 -17.73 -2.08
CA TYR A 456 1.11 -16.61 -1.31
C TYR A 456 1.31 -15.41 -2.23
N ARG A 457 0.86 -14.26 -1.76
CA ARG A 457 1.47 -13.00 -2.17
C ARG A 457 2.53 -12.67 -1.13
N ARG A 458 3.78 -12.62 -1.53
CA ARG A 458 4.76 -11.90 -0.76
C ARG A 458 4.46 -10.42 -0.96
N VAL A 459 4.22 -9.74 0.11
CA VAL A 459 4.19 -8.28 0.11
C VAL A 459 5.52 -7.86 0.69
N ALA A 460 6.32 -7.17 -0.10
CA ALA A 460 7.45 -6.46 0.44
C ALA A 460 6.89 -5.47 1.47
N VAL A 461 7.25 -5.68 2.72
CA VAL A 461 6.96 -4.75 3.79
C VAL A 461 8.11 -3.76 3.79
N GLY A 462 7.97 -2.72 3.00
CA GLY A 462 9.01 -1.75 2.79
C GLY A 462 9.35 -1.58 1.33
N TYR A 463 9.98 -0.49 1.01
CA TYR A 463 10.69 -0.30 -0.24
C TYR A 463 11.56 -1.52 -0.51
N ASP A 464 11.77 -1.81 -1.78
CA ASP A 464 12.87 -2.66 -2.19
C ASP A 464 14.14 -2.15 -1.49
N THR A 465 14.48 -2.80 -0.38
CA THR A 465 15.67 -2.47 0.40
C THR A 465 16.90 -3.12 -0.21
N SER A 466 16.83 -3.60 -1.46
CA SER A 466 17.97 -4.15 -2.19
C SER A 466 19.12 -3.13 -2.26
N TRP A 467 18.81 -1.85 -2.32
CA TRP A 467 19.79 -0.77 -2.27
C TRP A 467 20.34 -0.48 -0.85
N LEU A 468 19.75 -1.03 0.19
CA LEU A 468 20.26 -0.94 1.57
C LEU A 468 21.13 -2.14 1.95
N GLY A 469 21.45 -3.05 1.01
CA GLY A 469 22.18 -4.29 1.33
C GLY A 469 21.43 -5.18 2.32
N GLY A 470 20.22 -4.78 2.72
CA GLY A 470 19.40 -5.43 3.73
C GLY A 470 18.35 -6.34 3.10
N GLN A 471 18.03 -7.40 3.81
CA GLN A 471 16.95 -8.29 3.44
C GLN A 471 15.63 -7.53 3.55
N SER A 472 14.89 -7.39 2.45
CA SER A 472 13.50 -7.00 2.52
C SER A 472 12.77 -8.05 3.35
N LEU A 473 12.18 -7.66 4.47
CA LEU A 473 11.30 -8.55 5.21
C LEU A 473 10.05 -8.76 4.37
N GLU A 474 10.01 -9.84 3.64
CA GLU A 474 8.83 -10.26 2.90
C GLU A 474 7.92 -11.06 3.84
N TYR A 475 6.74 -10.53 4.11
CA TYR A 475 5.75 -11.24 4.92
C TYR A 475 4.83 -12.06 4.02
N PRO A 476 4.68 -13.36 4.30
CA PRO A 476 3.70 -14.16 3.59
C PRO A 476 2.30 -13.68 3.92
N LEU A 477 1.56 -13.21 2.92
CA LEU A 477 0.13 -13.03 3.07
C LEU A 477 -0.57 -14.38 2.97
N PRO A 478 -1.56 -14.64 3.83
CA PRO A 478 -2.35 -15.85 3.73
C PRO A 478 -3.05 -15.90 2.38
N GLY A 479 -2.87 -17.01 1.69
CA GLY A 479 -3.64 -17.33 0.50
C GLY A 479 -5.12 -17.48 0.86
N ARG A 480 -5.99 -17.19 -0.10
CA ARG A 480 -7.43 -17.29 0.07
C ARG A 480 -7.94 -18.56 -0.56
N THR A 481 -8.96 -19.16 0.05
CA THR A 481 -9.65 -20.26 -0.57
C THR A 481 -10.52 -19.74 -1.71
N ALA A 482 -10.42 -20.36 -2.88
CA ALA A 482 -11.26 -20.10 -4.04
C ALA A 482 -11.56 -21.42 -4.78
N VAL A 483 -12.58 -21.43 -5.62
CA VAL A 483 -12.81 -22.55 -6.52
C VAL A 483 -12.03 -22.32 -7.80
N HIS A 484 -11.00 -23.11 -8.04
CA HIS A 484 -10.20 -23.08 -9.25
C HIS A 484 -10.77 -24.02 -10.31
N LEU A 485 -11.19 -23.45 -11.42
CA LEU A 485 -11.64 -24.15 -12.61
C LEU A 485 -10.52 -24.17 -13.64
N THR A 486 -10.26 -25.34 -14.24
CA THR A 486 -9.35 -25.46 -15.38
C THR A 486 -9.98 -26.35 -16.46
N TRP A 487 -9.81 -25.99 -17.74
CA TRP A 487 -10.44 -26.68 -18.83
C TRP A 487 -9.68 -26.58 -20.16
N GLU A 488 -9.79 -27.63 -20.98
CA GLU A 488 -9.32 -27.71 -22.36
C GLU A 488 -10.47 -27.81 -23.37
N ARG A 489 -11.70 -27.92 -22.86
CA ARG A 489 -12.95 -28.05 -23.65
C ARG A 489 -14.12 -27.51 -22.88
N ALA A 490 -15.25 -27.32 -23.55
CA ALA A 490 -16.47 -26.84 -22.89
C ALA A 490 -16.91 -27.78 -21.75
N GLY A 491 -17.36 -27.14 -20.64
CA GLY A 491 -17.86 -27.85 -19.47
C GLY A 491 -18.38 -26.89 -18.40
N SER A 492 -18.57 -27.39 -17.20
CA SER A 492 -19.09 -26.59 -16.09
C SER A 492 -18.45 -26.98 -14.76
N GLY A 493 -18.32 -26.01 -13.87
CA GLY A 493 -17.87 -26.20 -12.48
C GLY A 493 -18.66 -25.30 -11.55
N TRP A 494 -18.98 -25.81 -10.36
CA TRP A 494 -19.76 -25.07 -9.36
C TRP A 494 -19.35 -25.44 -7.94
N LEU A 495 -19.69 -24.57 -7.00
CA LEU A 495 -19.57 -24.79 -5.57
C LEU A 495 -20.94 -24.96 -4.93
N ASP A 496 -21.00 -25.74 -3.87
CA ASP A 496 -22.14 -25.82 -2.98
C ASP A 496 -22.25 -24.57 -2.12
N LEU A 497 -23.45 -24.05 -1.91
CA LEU A 497 -23.72 -22.83 -1.15
C LEU A 497 -23.84 -23.07 0.36
N GLY A 498 -23.56 -24.29 0.84
CA GLY A 498 -23.67 -24.63 2.26
C GLY A 498 -25.13 -24.70 2.72
N GLY A 499 -26.01 -25.29 1.88
CA GLY A 499 -27.42 -25.43 2.13
C GLY A 499 -28.32 -24.64 1.19
N THR A 500 -29.61 -24.75 1.40
CA THR A 500 -30.64 -24.14 0.56
C THR A 500 -30.73 -22.64 0.71
N ARG A 501 -30.76 -21.91 -0.40
CA ARG A 501 -30.84 -20.44 -0.45
C ARG A 501 -32.09 -20.01 -1.20
N ASP A 502 -32.88 -19.13 -0.59
CA ASP A 502 -34.07 -18.54 -1.23
C ASP A 502 -33.67 -17.24 -1.95
N LEU A 503 -33.77 -17.24 -3.28
CA LEU A 503 -33.51 -16.11 -4.16
C LEU A 503 -34.80 -15.46 -4.68
N SER A 504 -35.99 -15.84 -4.21
CA SER A 504 -37.28 -15.34 -4.74
C SER A 504 -37.45 -13.82 -4.61
N THR A 505 -36.81 -13.21 -3.60
CA THR A 505 -36.82 -11.75 -3.38
C THR A 505 -35.58 -11.07 -3.95
N SER A 506 -34.71 -11.81 -4.64
CA SER A 506 -33.47 -11.30 -5.19
C SER A 506 -33.65 -10.84 -6.62
N THR A 507 -33.04 -9.72 -6.95
CA THR A 507 -33.05 -9.19 -8.32
C THR A 507 -31.86 -9.73 -9.12
N ARG A 508 -30.71 -9.94 -8.45
CA ARG A 508 -29.46 -10.32 -9.09
C ARG A 508 -28.74 -11.42 -8.30
N LEU A 509 -28.11 -12.33 -9.02
CA LEU A 509 -27.10 -13.28 -8.50
C LEU A 509 -25.75 -12.90 -9.11
N SER A 510 -24.71 -12.83 -8.29
CA SER A 510 -23.38 -12.36 -8.68
C SER A 510 -22.28 -13.28 -8.15
N MET A 511 -21.14 -13.28 -8.85
CA MET A 511 -19.88 -13.89 -8.42
C MET A 511 -18.73 -12.95 -8.69
N ARG A 512 -17.74 -12.93 -7.80
CA ARG A 512 -16.44 -12.37 -8.16
C ARG A 512 -15.57 -13.47 -8.73
N VAL A 513 -15.04 -13.21 -9.92
CA VAL A 513 -14.29 -14.19 -10.71
C VAL A 513 -12.97 -13.57 -11.16
N VAL A 514 -11.88 -14.28 -10.94
CA VAL A 514 -10.58 -13.99 -11.56
C VAL A 514 -10.43 -14.88 -12.78
N VAL A 515 -9.99 -14.33 -13.90
CA VAL A 515 -9.78 -15.07 -15.15
C VAL A 515 -8.29 -15.23 -15.39
N ASP A 516 -7.86 -16.47 -15.64
CA ASP A 516 -6.46 -16.78 -15.97
C ASP A 516 -6.05 -16.07 -17.27
N PRO A 517 -4.86 -15.44 -17.33
CA PRO A 517 -4.37 -14.73 -18.53
C PRO A 517 -4.33 -15.58 -19.80
N LYS A 518 -4.23 -16.88 -19.69
CA LYS A 518 -4.20 -17.82 -20.82
C LYS A 518 -5.58 -18.24 -21.33
N THR A 519 -6.66 -17.77 -20.67
CA THR A 519 -8.02 -18.20 -21.01
C THR A 519 -8.43 -17.73 -22.41
N ARG A 520 -9.02 -18.67 -23.14
CA ARG A 520 -9.64 -18.47 -24.46
C ARG A 520 -11.03 -19.10 -24.44
N GLY A 521 -12.06 -18.27 -24.34
CA GLY A 521 -13.42 -18.80 -24.28
C GLY A 521 -14.43 -17.84 -23.70
N THR A 522 -15.64 -18.35 -23.46
CA THR A 522 -16.76 -17.56 -22.92
C THR A 522 -17.30 -18.20 -21.65
N PHE A 523 -18.04 -17.39 -20.90
CA PHE A 523 -18.61 -17.75 -19.62
C PHE A 523 -20.11 -17.54 -19.60
N ARG A 524 -20.83 -18.43 -18.91
CA ARG A 524 -22.23 -18.28 -18.52
C ARG A 524 -22.39 -18.67 -17.07
N MET A 525 -23.37 -18.13 -16.37
CA MET A 525 -23.67 -18.53 -15.00
C MET A 525 -24.46 -19.85 -14.99
N LEU A 526 -24.06 -20.73 -14.08
CA LEU A 526 -24.78 -21.98 -13.77
C LEU A 526 -25.35 -21.85 -12.36
N VAL A 527 -26.62 -22.21 -12.20
CA VAL A 527 -27.30 -22.28 -10.89
C VAL A 527 -28.03 -23.59 -10.77
N ARG A 528 -27.95 -24.21 -9.61
CA ARG A 528 -28.54 -25.51 -9.33
C ARG A 528 -29.50 -25.44 -8.13
N ASP A 529 -30.66 -26.04 -8.23
CA ASP A 529 -31.58 -26.17 -7.11
C ASP A 529 -31.41 -27.51 -6.35
N ALA A 530 -32.16 -27.67 -5.26
CA ALA A 530 -32.13 -28.83 -4.38
C ALA A 530 -32.66 -30.10 -5.05
N ASP A 531 -33.47 -30.02 -6.08
CA ASP A 531 -34.01 -31.16 -6.83
C ASP A 531 -33.04 -31.59 -7.95
N GLY A 532 -31.90 -30.86 -8.11
CA GLY A 532 -30.86 -31.16 -9.09
C GLY A 532 -31.10 -30.54 -10.45
N ALA A 533 -32.17 -29.75 -10.64
CA ALA A 533 -32.38 -29.00 -11.87
C ALA A 533 -31.33 -27.85 -12.00
N VAL A 534 -30.96 -27.56 -13.25
CA VAL A 534 -29.89 -26.60 -13.56
C VAL A 534 -30.38 -25.53 -14.52
N ALA A 535 -30.24 -24.29 -14.14
CA ALA A 535 -30.37 -23.13 -15.02
C ALA A 535 -29.02 -22.65 -15.51
N VAL A 536 -28.93 -22.25 -16.78
CA VAL A 536 -27.74 -21.63 -17.37
C VAL A 536 -28.15 -20.33 -18.04
N ALA A 537 -27.69 -19.21 -17.48
CA ALA A 537 -28.03 -17.88 -17.96
C ALA A 537 -26.79 -17.15 -18.54
N PRO A 538 -26.96 -16.31 -19.57
CA PRO A 538 -25.88 -15.45 -20.06
C PRO A 538 -25.50 -14.42 -19.01
N LEU A 539 -24.22 -14.15 -18.85
CA LEU A 539 -23.75 -13.06 -17.98
C LEU A 539 -24.23 -11.71 -18.52
N ARG A 540 -24.56 -10.83 -17.61
CA ARG A 540 -24.89 -9.44 -17.85
C ARG A 540 -23.66 -8.55 -17.65
N GLY A 541 -23.73 -7.32 -18.13
CA GLY A 541 -22.65 -6.34 -18.02
C GLY A 541 -21.45 -6.66 -18.91
N ALA A 542 -20.27 -6.32 -18.47
CA ALA A 542 -19.04 -6.56 -19.22
C ALA A 542 -18.68 -8.06 -19.25
N PRO A 543 -18.21 -8.61 -20.39
CA PRO A 543 -17.76 -9.99 -20.46
C PRO A 543 -16.56 -10.22 -19.55
N LEU A 544 -16.48 -11.42 -18.96
CA LEU A 544 -15.29 -11.86 -18.26
C LEU A 544 -14.15 -12.07 -19.26
N LEU A 545 -13.01 -11.41 -19.03
CA LEU A 545 -11.85 -11.47 -19.91
C LEU A 545 -10.56 -11.60 -19.08
N PRO A 546 -9.50 -12.17 -19.65
CA PRO A 546 -8.16 -12.01 -19.11
C PRO A 546 -7.78 -10.51 -19.12
N LEU A 547 -7.58 -9.93 -17.95
CA LEU A 547 -7.28 -8.49 -17.82
C LEU A 547 -5.80 -8.19 -17.98
N THR A 548 -4.93 -9.16 -17.70
CA THR A 548 -3.49 -9.04 -17.86
C THR A 548 -3.01 -9.96 -18.98
N ARG A 549 -2.10 -9.48 -19.79
CA ARG A 549 -1.48 -10.25 -20.88
C ARG A 549 0.04 -10.20 -20.69
N GLY A 550 0.69 -11.36 -20.78
CA GLY A 550 2.13 -11.48 -20.66
C GLY A 550 2.60 -12.02 -19.30
N GLU A 551 3.87 -12.38 -19.21
CA GLU A 551 4.42 -13.07 -18.03
C GLU A 551 4.76 -12.13 -16.87
N ALA A 552 5.08 -10.88 -17.14
CA ALA A 552 5.43 -9.88 -16.14
C ALA A 552 4.23 -9.27 -15.41
N ALA A 553 3.02 -9.43 -15.92
CA ALA A 553 1.82 -8.82 -15.38
C ALA A 553 0.99 -9.81 -14.55
N ASN A 554 1.52 -10.30 -13.45
CA ASN A 554 0.81 -11.21 -12.54
C ASN A 554 -0.24 -10.50 -11.67
N ARG A 555 -1.05 -9.64 -12.28
CA ARG A 555 -2.04 -8.82 -11.63
C ARG A 555 -3.41 -9.43 -11.79
N LEU A 556 -3.64 -10.49 -11.05
CA LEU A 556 -4.92 -11.18 -11.04
C LEU A 556 -5.91 -10.38 -10.20
N VAL A 557 -6.81 -9.66 -10.84
CA VAL A 557 -7.87 -8.89 -10.18
C VAL A 557 -9.24 -9.50 -10.46
N PRO A 558 -10.16 -9.45 -9.47
CA PRO A 558 -11.53 -9.95 -9.64
C PRO A 558 -12.34 -9.08 -10.59
N GLN A 559 -13.21 -9.72 -11.32
CA GLN A 559 -14.27 -9.14 -12.14
C GLN A 559 -15.63 -9.58 -11.62
N GLN A 560 -16.68 -8.81 -11.88
CA GLN A 560 -18.04 -9.15 -11.49
C GLN A 560 -18.74 -9.94 -12.60
N ALA A 561 -19.11 -11.17 -12.31
CA ALA A 561 -20.04 -11.97 -13.11
C ALA A 561 -21.43 -11.89 -12.48
N TRP A 562 -22.49 -11.58 -13.25
CA TRP A 562 -23.81 -11.49 -12.67
C TRP A 562 -24.91 -11.81 -13.69
N VAL A 563 -26.08 -12.22 -13.17
CA VAL A 563 -27.30 -12.49 -13.94
C VAL A 563 -28.51 -11.95 -13.19
N ASP A 564 -29.58 -11.64 -13.92
CA ASP A 564 -30.88 -11.41 -13.30
C ASP A 564 -31.45 -12.73 -12.79
N VAL A 565 -31.98 -12.76 -11.57
CA VAL A 565 -32.63 -13.95 -11.02
C VAL A 565 -33.80 -14.39 -11.89
N ALA A 566 -34.48 -13.45 -12.51
CA ALA A 566 -35.59 -13.71 -13.47
C ALA A 566 -35.15 -14.49 -14.73
N ASP A 567 -33.88 -14.49 -15.07
CA ASP A 567 -33.33 -15.26 -16.20
C ASP A 567 -33.03 -16.73 -15.83
N LEU A 568 -33.07 -17.09 -14.54
CA LEU A 568 -32.86 -18.46 -14.04
C LEU A 568 -34.13 -19.30 -14.21
N ARG A 569 -34.33 -19.81 -15.41
CA ARG A 569 -35.53 -20.58 -15.77
C ARG A 569 -35.31 -22.07 -15.57
N GLY A 570 -36.38 -22.78 -15.18
CA GLY A 570 -36.38 -24.22 -15.05
C GLY A 570 -35.78 -24.76 -13.74
N ILE A 571 -35.59 -23.89 -12.76
CA ILE A 571 -35.19 -24.24 -11.39
C ILE A 571 -36.14 -23.64 -10.37
N ASP A 572 -36.16 -24.21 -9.17
CA ASP A 572 -36.79 -23.63 -8.01
C ASP A 572 -35.85 -22.62 -7.36
N VAL A 573 -36.02 -21.33 -7.64
CA VAL A 573 -35.20 -20.21 -7.07
C VAL A 573 -35.37 -20.06 -5.56
N THR A 574 -36.38 -20.68 -4.93
CA THR A 574 -36.52 -20.69 -3.46
C THR A 574 -35.64 -21.72 -2.79
N ARG A 575 -35.02 -22.65 -3.54
CA ARG A 575 -34.27 -23.79 -3.03
C ARG A 575 -32.92 -23.97 -3.75
N VAL A 576 -32.22 -22.89 -4.05
CA VAL A 576 -30.90 -22.91 -4.70
C VAL A 576 -29.84 -23.50 -3.76
N VAL A 577 -29.06 -24.48 -4.25
CA VAL A 577 -27.99 -25.14 -3.47
C VAL A 577 -26.61 -24.99 -4.08
N GLY A 578 -26.49 -24.61 -5.36
CA GLY A 578 -25.19 -24.50 -6.03
C GLY A 578 -25.14 -23.39 -7.06
N ALA A 579 -23.97 -22.79 -7.21
CA ALA A 579 -23.70 -21.75 -8.21
C ALA A 579 -22.29 -21.92 -8.81
N GLY A 580 -22.12 -21.58 -10.09
CA GLY A 580 -20.87 -21.73 -10.79
C GLY A 580 -20.87 -21.21 -12.21
N LEU A 581 -19.99 -21.75 -13.03
CA LEU A 581 -19.77 -21.29 -14.40
C LEU A 581 -19.87 -22.44 -15.40
N VAL A 582 -20.49 -22.16 -16.53
CA VAL A 582 -20.33 -22.92 -17.77
C VAL A 582 -19.28 -22.20 -18.61
N VAL A 583 -18.29 -22.93 -19.09
CA VAL A 583 -17.16 -22.43 -19.84
C VAL A 583 -17.03 -23.06 -21.20
N THR A 584 -16.46 -22.33 -22.15
CA THR A 584 -16.11 -22.84 -23.50
C THR A 584 -14.63 -22.61 -23.79
N GLY A 585 -14.10 -23.19 -24.85
CA GLY A 585 -12.69 -23.04 -25.21
C GLY A 585 -11.77 -23.75 -24.23
N SER A 586 -10.68 -23.08 -23.84
CA SER A 586 -9.69 -23.55 -22.88
C SER A 586 -9.28 -22.44 -21.91
N GLY A 587 -8.81 -22.78 -20.71
CA GLY A 587 -8.32 -21.81 -19.76
C GLY A 587 -8.49 -22.16 -18.29
N GLY A 588 -8.47 -21.12 -17.46
CA GLY A 588 -8.64 -21.19 -16.02
C GLY A 588 -9.43 -19.99 -15.46
N ALA A 589 -10.06 -20.19 -14.33
CA ALA A 589 -10.74 -19.14 -13.57
C ALA A 589 -10.84 -19.51 -12.10
N TRP A 590 -10.90 -18.48 -11.24
CA TRP A 590 -11.13 -18.67 -9.81
C TRP A 590 -12.43 -17.98 -9.40
N ILE A 591 -13.34 -18.73 -8.76
CA ILE A 591 -14.56 -18.17 -8.14
C ILE A 591 -14.22 -17.85 -6.68
N LEU A 592 -14.36 -16.58 -6.30
CA LEU A 592 -13.95 -16.07 -4.99
C LEU A 592 -15.09 -16.07 -3.99
N ASP A 593 -16.29 -15.76 -4.45
CA ASP A 593 -17.51 -15.69 -3.65
C ASP A 593 -18.75 -15.62 -4.54
N VAL A 594 -19.88 -15.88 -3.91
CA VAL A 594 -21.22 -15.76 -4.51
C VAL A 594 -22.04 -14.83 -3.66
N SER A 595 -22.73 -13.88 -4.27
CA SER A 595 -23.59 -12.91 -3.61
C SER A 595 -24.93 -12.74 -4.36
N HIS A 596 -25.91 -12.20 -3.68
CA HIS A 596 -27.19 -11.85 -4.29
C HIS A 596 -27.65 -10.45 -3.87
N ARG A 597 -28.39 -9.77 -4.73
CA ARG A 597 -28.95 -8.45 -4.45
C ARG A 597 -30.39 -8.55 -4.05
N THR A 598 -30.76 -7.93 -2.95
CA THR A 598 -32.13 -7.78 -2.49
C THR A 598 -32.52 -6.30 -2.45
N SER A 599 -33.83 -6.03 -2.36
CA SER A 599 -34.33 -4.67 -2.19
C SER A 599 -33.94 -4.02 -0.85
N ARG A 600 -33.48 -4.82 0.12
CA ARG A 600 -33.09 -4.33 1.44
C ARG A 600 -31.57 -4.35 1.54
N PRO A 601 -30.93 -3.22 1.89
CA PRO A 601 -29.51 -3.18 2.11
C PRO A 601 -29.10 -4.15 3.23
N ALA A 602 -27.84 -4.58 3.18
CA ALA A 602 -27.29 -5.38 4.27
C ALA A 602 -27.31 -4.57 5.58
N PRO A 603 -27.56 -5.22 6.74
CA PRO A 603 -27.48 -4.54 8.02
C PRO A 603 -26.09 -3.96 8.23
N ALA A 604 -26.01 -2.84 8.94
CA ALA A 604 -24.74 -2.27 9.36
C ALA A 604 -23.90 -3.32 10.11
N ALA A 605 -22.59 -3.26 9.92
CA ALA A 605 -21.66 -4.04 10.72
C ALA A 605 -21.23 -3.23 11.96
N ASP A 606 -20.94 -3.92 13.03
CA ASP A 606 -20.38 -3.29 14.24
C ASP A 606 -18.92 -2.90 14.01
N VAL A 607 -18.45 -1.89 14.74
CA VAL A 607 -17.02 -1.56 14.80
C VAL A 607 -16.30 -2.69 15.54
N LEU A 608 -15.38 -3.36 14.85
CA LEU A 608 -14.67 -4.51 15.40
C LEU A 608 -13.54 -4.07 16.36
N PRO A 609 -13.18 -4.91 17.35
CA PRO A 609 -11.99 -4.68 18.17
C PRO A 609 -10.73 -4.58 17.31
N LEU A 610 -9.79 -3.74 17.74
CA LEU A 610 -8.50 -3.56 17.03
C LEU A 610 -7.47 -4.53 17.58
N SER A 611 -6.90 -5.35 16.72
CA SER A 611 -5.82 -6.27 17.07
C SER A 611 -4.44 -5.67 16.78
N GLY A 612 -3.43 -6.16 17.50
CA GLY A 612 -2.05 -5.82 17.28
C GLY A 612 -1.08 -6.76 17.96
N ILE A 613 0.13 -6.83 17.42
CA ILE A 613 1.29 -7.48 18.03
C ILE A 613 2.28 -6.36 18.35
N LYS A 614 2.71 -6.30 19.60
CA LYS A 614 3.74 -5.34 20.01
C LYS A 614 5.12 -5.91 19.69
N PRO A 615 6.09 -5.07 19.33
CA PRO A 615 7.48 -5.48 19.24
C PRO A 615 7.93 -6.18 20.53
N LEU A 616 8.66 -7.27 20.40
CA LEU A 616 9.03 -8.11 21.54
C LEU A 616 10.45 -8.69 21.34
N THR A 617 11.26 -8.64 22.39
CA THR A 617 12.56 -9.32 22.44
C THR A 617 12.46 -10.49 23.41
N ILE A 618 12.83 -11.69 22.93
CA ILE A 618 12.71 -12.94 23.69
C ILE A 618 14.09 -13.60 23.80
N ARG A 619 14.51 -13.97 25.01
CA ARG A 619 15.72 -14.79 25.22
C ARG A 619 15.39 -16.26 25.10
N VAL A 620 16.26 -16.99 24.41
CA VAL A 620 16.04 -18.41 24.08
C VAL A 620 17.33 -19.21 24.32
N PRO A 621 17.32 -20.31 25.07
CA PRO A 621 18.48 -21.17 25.23
C PRO A 621 18.86 -21.86 23.93
N ALA A 622 20.14 -22.31 23.82
CA ALA A 622 20.59 -23.14 22.71
C ALA A 622 19.72 -24.41 22.60
N GLY A 623 19.48 -24.87 21.37
CA GLY A 623 18.57 -25.98 21.09
C GLY A 623 17.16 -25.53 20.73
N THR A 624 16.23 -26.45 20.82
CA THR A 624 14.83 -26.19 20.45
C THR A 624 14.02 -25.74 21.67
N SER A 625 13.36 -24.61 21.55
CA SER A 625 12.48 -24.04 22.59
C SER A 625 11.16 -23.59 22.00
N VAL A 626 10.11 -23.51 22.81
CA VAL A 626 8.85 -22.89 22.46
C VAL A 626 8.77 -21.56 23.18
N VAL A 627 8.66 -20.48 22.42
CA VAL A 627 8.44 -19.13 22.94
C VAL A 627 7.03 -18.68 22.59
N THR A 628 6.49 -17.69 23.30
CA THR A 628 5.15 -17.17 23.04
C THR A 628 5.19 -15.69 22.73
N VAL A 629 4.35 -15.27 21.78
CA VAL A 629 4.15 -13.88 21.41
C VAL A 629 2.69 -13.49 21.63
N PRO A 630 2.41 -12.43 22.40
CA PRO A 630 1.03 -12.03 22.67
C PRO A 630 0.40 -11.33 21.45
N LEU A 631 -0.73 -11.85 21.00
CA LEU A 631 -1.66 -11.19 20.10
C LEU A 631 -2.79 -10.58 20.93
N THR A 632 -2.97 -9.27 20.87
CA THR A 632 -3.87 -8.53 21.75
C THR A 632 -5.00 -7.83 20.98
N LEU A 633 -6.12 -7.58 21.68
CA LEU A 633 -7.23 -6.73 21.23
C LEU A 633 -7.33 -5.49 22.12
N ASP A 634 -7.72 -4.35 21.56
CA ASP A 634 -7.97 -3.10 22.31
C ASP A 634 -9.15 -3.19 23.28
N ARG A 635 -10.08 -4.12 23.05
CA ARG A 635 -11.23 -4.44 23.88
C ARG A 635 -11.70 -5.87 23.60
N PRO A 636 -12.48 -6.49 24.51
CA PRO A 636 -13.04 -7.81 24.29
C PRO A 636 -13.91 -7.86 23.03
N ALA A 637 -13.72 -8.91 22.24
CA ALA A 637 -14.55 -9.16 21.09
C ALA A 637 -15.92 -9.73 21.53
N PRO A 638 -17.04 -9.29 20.94
CA PRO A 638 -18.36 -9.83 21.26
C PRO A 638 -18.54 -11.28 20.78
N THR A 639 -17.79 -11.67 19.79
CA THR A 639 -17.71 -13.03 19.24
C THR A 639 -16.26 -13.46 19.19
N SER A 640 -15.98 -14.74 19.03
CA SER A 640 -14.60 -15.20 18.85
C SER A 640 -13.94 -14.53 17.66
N ALA A 641 -12.73 -14.01 17.87
CA ALA A 641 -11.90 -13.42 16.82
C ALA A 641 -10.91 -14.46 16.29
N ARG A 642 -10.88 -14.65 14.98
CA ARG A 642 -10.01 -15.62 14.31
C ARG A 642 -8.93 -14.91 13.54
N PHE A 643 -7.71 -15.43 13.64
CA PHE A 643 -6.54 -14.89 12.98
C PHE A 643 -5.81 -15.97 12.20
N MET A 644 -5.32 -15.63 11.04
CA MET A 644 -4.25 -16.37 10.40
C MET A 644 -2.93 -15.75 10.81
N VAL A 645 -2.03 -16.58 11.32
CA VAL A 645 -0.73 -16.15 11.81
C VAL A 645 0.37 -16.78 10.99
N GLY A 646 1.37 -15.97 10.69
CA GLY A 646 2.55 -16.36 9.97
C GLY A 646 3.81 -15.74 10.57
N ALA A 647 4.94 -16.43 10.42
CA ALA A 647 6.24 -15.91 10.87
C ALA A 647 7.28 -16.11 9.78
N GLU A 648 8.15 -15.13 9.64
CA GLU A 648 9.35 -15.23 8.83
C GLU A 648 10.55 -14.79 9.66
N PHE A 649 11.51 -15.69 9.79
CA PHE A 649 12.76 -15.47 10.50
C PHE A 649 13.94 -15.84 9.61
N PRO A 650 15.13 -15.28 9.86
CA PRO A 650 16.33 -15.70 9.15
C PRO A 650 16.55 -17.22 9.26
N PRO A 651 17.10 -17.87 8.23
CA PRO A 651 17.29 -19.32 8.22
C PRO A 651 18.11 -19.87 9.40
N ALA A 652 18.95 -19.03 10.01
CA ALA A 652 19.77 -19.40 11.17
C ALA A 652 18.95 -19.58 12.45
N ALA A 653 17.78 -18.91 12.55
CA ALA A 653 16.81 -19.20 13.60
C ALA A 653 15.66 -19.98 12.96
N ASP A 654 15.72 -21.33 12.97
CA ASP A 654 14.63 -22.16 12.48
C ASP A 654 13.40 -21.97 13.38
N ALA A 655 12.60 -20.96 13.03
CA ALA A 655 11.41 -20.57 13.79
C ALA A 655 10.15 -20.98 13.04
N ARG A 656 9.28 -21.74 13.73
CA ARG A 656 8.08 -22.33 13.12
C ARG A 656 6.84 -22.11 13.98
N ILE A 657 5.72 -21.88 13.33
CA ILE A 657 4.39 -21.86 13.96
C ILE A 657 3.70 -23.17 13.59
N ALA A 658 3.27 -23.95 14.60
CA ALA A 658 2.60 -25.23 14.37
C ALA A 658 1.17 -25.04 13.80
N ASP A 659 0.44 -24.06 14.32
CA ASP A 659 -0.92 -23.73 13.89
C ASP A 659 -0.92 -22.38 13.19
N SER A 660 -1.52 -22.31 12.00
CA SER A 660 -1.69 -21.06 11.27
C SER A 660 -2.96 -20.30 11.64
N ILE A 661 -3.88 -20.90 12.38
CA ILE A 661 -5.15 -20.30 12.81
C ILE A 661 -5.20 -20.21 14.32
N PHE A 662 -5.30 -18.99 14.81
CA PHE A 662 -5.47 -18.70 16.24
C PHE A 662 -6.83 -18.08 16.50
N VAL A 663 -7.39 -18.39 17.68
CA VAL A 663 -8.71 -17.91 18.08
C VAL A 663 -8.61 -17.23 19.44
N ILE A 664 -8.96 -15.95 19.48
CA ILE A 664 -9.22 -15.25 20.73
C ILE A 664 -10.71 -15.48 21.04
N PRO A 665 -11.04 -16.17 22.14
CA PRO A 665 -12.44 -16.41 22.50
C PRO A 665 -13.23 -15.13 22.75
N ALA A 666 -14.55 -15.19 22.61
CA ALA A 666 -15.42 -14.06 22.98
C ALA A 666 -15.17 -13.64 24.44
N GLY A 667 -15.13 -12.33 24.66
CA GLY A 667 -14.86 -11.76 26.00
C GLY A 667 -13.38 -11.72 26.42
N VAL A 668 -12.48 -12.29 25.63
CA VAL A 668 -11.02 -12.32 25.89
C VAL A 668 -10.31 -11.27 25.02
N THR A 669 -9.21 -10.71 25.54
CA THR A 669 -8.44 -9.66 24.87
C THR A 669 -7.07 -10.10 24.39
N ASN A 670 -6.62 -11.31 24.69
CA ASN A 670 -5.31 -11.79 24.28
C ASN A 670 -5.26 -13.29 24.08
N VAL A 671 -4.32 -13.73 23.27
CA VAL A 671 -3.90 -15.12 23.10
C VAL A 671 -2.39 -15.14 22.89
N GLU A 672 -1.74 -16.18 23.44
CA GLU A 672 -0.32 -16.42 23.23
C GLU A 672 -0.12 -17.28 21.98
N ILE A 673 0.69 -16.78 21.04
CA ILE A 673 1.06 -17.49 19.82
C ILE A 673 2.36 -18.26 20.11
N PRO A 674 2.34 -19.60 20.15
CA PRO A 674 3.55 -20.39 20.34
C PRO A 674 4.37 -20.45 19.06
N ILE A 675 5.65 -20.12 19.18
CA ILE A 675 6.64 -20.24 18.11
C ILE A 675 7.71 -21.23 18.55
N THR A 676 7.92 -22.29 17.80
CA THR A 676 9.04 -23.19 18.02
C THR A 676 10.29 -22.62 17.38
N VAL A 677 11.30 -22.37 18.17
CA VAL A 677 12.58 -21.77 17.72
C VAL A 677 13.70 -22.79 17.98
N THR A 678 14.57 -22.99 17.00
CA THR A 678 15.76 -23.81 17.15
C THR A 678 17.00 -22.93 16.98
N ILE A 679 17.75 -22.75 18.07
CA ILE A 679 19.00 -21.98 18.09
C ILE A 679 20.19 -22.96 17.96
N PRO A 680 21.19 -22.70 17.09
CA PRO A 680 22.40 -23.49 16.98
C PRO A 680 23.13 -23.62 18.34
N ALA A 681 23.82 -24.74 18.55
CA ALA A 681 24.57 -24.98 19.79
C ALA A 681 25.81 -24.05 19.93
N VAL A 682 26.29 -23.54 18.83
CA VAL A 682 27.39 -22.56 18.78
C VAL A 682 26.81 -21.30 18.15
N VAL A 683 26.65 -20.28 18.95
CA VAL A 683 26.14 -18.96 18.56
C VAL A 683 27.31 -18.01 18.60
N GLY A 684 27.45 -17.19 17.59
CA GLY A 684 28.41 -16.07 17.63
C GLY A 684 28.06 -15.10 18.77
N PRO A 685 29.05 -14.35 19.28
CA PRO A 685 28.77 -13.39 20.37
C PRO A 685 27.73 -12.33 20.02
N ASP A 686 27.41 -12.19 18.77
CA ASP A 686 26.64 -11.09 18.16
C ASP A 686 25.36 -11.56 17.47
N GLU A 687 24.99 -12.83 17.59
CA GLU A 687 23.84 -13.37 16.87
C GLU A 687 22.54 -13.02 17.57
N GLN A 688 21.80 -12.06 16.99
CA GLN A 688 20.37 -11.90 17.22
C GLN A 688 19.61 -12.23 15.93
N TYR A 689 18.42 -12.75 16.09
CA TYR A 689 17.55 -13.12 14.99
C TYR A 689 16.28 -12.26 15.05
N SER A 690 16.18 -11.24 14.20
CA SER A 690 14.95 -10.46 14.09
C SER A 690 14.10 -11.01 12.96
N GLY A 691 12.85 -11.24 13.27
CA GLY A 691 11.86 -11.73 12.32
C GLY A 691 10.54 -11.01 12.43
N GLY A 692 9.68 -11.24 11.46
CA GLY A 692 8.34 -10.71 11.41
C GLY A 692 7.28 -11.76 11.76
N LEU A 693 6.36 -11.38 12.62
CA LEU A 693 5.13 -12.11 12.87
C LEU A 693 3.96 -11.34 12.27
N ILE A 694 3.19 -11.98 11.42
CA ILE A 694 1.96 -11.41 10.89
C ILE A 694 0.75 -12.08 11.56
N ALA A 695 -0.17 -11.29 12.10
CA ALA A 695 -1.46 -11.78 12.59
C ALA A 695 -2.58 -11.11 11.82
N TYR A 696 -3.09 -11.81 10.84
CA TYR A 696 -4.10 -11.33 9.92
C TYR A 696 -5.50 -11.71 10.42
N PRO A 697 -6.38 -10.74 10.74
CA PRO A 697 -7.72 -11.06 11.22
C PRO A 697 -8.58 -11.62 10.09
N LEU A 698 -9.21 -12.77 10.34
CA LEU A 698 -10.17 -13.43 9.46
C LEU A 698 -11.62 -13.12 9.83
N SER A 699 -11.90 -12.90 11.13
CA SER A 699 -13.22 -12.52 11.63
C SER A 699 -13.13 -12.03 13.08
N GLY A 700 -14.12 -11.25 13.51
CA GLY A 700 -14.32 -10.84 14.91
C GLY A 700 -13.38 -9.75 15.41
N ALA A 701 -12.36 -9.39 14.66
CA ALA A 701 -11.44 -8.29 14.95
C ALA A 701 -11.02 -7.60 13.66
N THR A 702 -10.42 -6.42 13.77
CA THR A 702 -9.80 -5.66 12.69
C THR A 702 -8.37 -5.28 13.05
N THR A 703 -7.60 -4.75 12.12
CA THR A 703 -6.23 -4.29 12.39
C THR A 703 -5.88 -3.05 11.56
N ASN A 704 -5.09 -2.16 12.13
CA ASN A 704 -4.41 -1.09 11.41
C ASN A 704 -2.93 -1.43 11.14
N ASN A 705 -2.43 -2.47 11.80
CA ASN A 705 -1.12 -3.07 11.56
C ASN A 705 -1.17 -4.55 11.95
N ALA A 706 -1.07 -5.43 10.98
CA ALA A 706 -1.05 -6.87 11.23
C ALA A 706 0.35 -7.41 11.55
N VAL A 707 1.38 -6.60 11.44
CA VAL A 707 2.79 -7.01 11.52
C VAL A 707 3.37 -6.65 12.89
N GLY A 708 4.06 -7.59 13.51
CA GLY A 708 4.86 -7.37 14.71
C GLY A 708 6.29 -7.87 14.51
N ILE A 709 7.25 -7.13 15.04
CA ILE A 709 8.66 -7.53 15.03
C ILE A 709 8.94 -8.33 16.29
N VAL A 710 9.60 -9.48 16.12
CA VAL A 710 10.04 -10.34 17.20
C VAL A 710 11.54 -10.54 17.06
N SER A 711 12.30 -10.12 18.06
CA SER A 711 13.74 -10.34 18.16
C SER A 711 14.01 -11.52 19.09
N ILE A 712 14.68 -12.53 18.58
CA ILE A 712 15.10 -13.71 19.32
C ILE A 712 16.58 -13.58 19.66
N VAL A 713 16.88 -13.64 20.94
CA VAL A 713 18.23 -13.48 21.48
C VAL A 713 18.63 -14.79 22.14
N PRO A 714 19.70 -15.48 21.67
CA PRO A 714 20.20 -16.67 22.34
C PRO A 714 20.68 -16.39 23.77
N ASP A 715 20.48 -17.35 24.67
CA ASP A 715 21.07 -17.28 25.99
C ASP A 715 22.59 -17.29 25.90
N GLY A 716 23.23 -16.49 26.76
CA GLY A 716 24.71 -16.33 26.73
C GLY A 716 25.19 -15.19 25.88
N VAL A 717 24.34 -14.65 24.97
CA VAL A 717 24.60 -13.40 24.27
C VAL A 717 24.35 -12.25 25.25
N THR A 718 25.39 -11.50 25.53
CA THR A 718 25.28 -10.32 26.40
C THR A 718 24.60 -9.22 25.61
N ILE A 719 23.40 -8.78 26.06
CA ILE A 719 22.83 -7.54 25.54
C ILE A 719 23.66 -6.40 26.13
N ARG A 720 24.61 -5.94 25.34
CA ARG A 720 25.24 -4.65 25.58
C ARG A 720 24.45 -3.63 24.77
N THR A 721 24.10 -2.52 25.37
CA THR A 721 23.65 -1.35 24.62
C THR A 721 24.88 -0.55 24.24
N ILE A 722 24.89 -0.04 23.03
CA ILE A 722 25.91 0.90 22.61
C ILE A 722 25.38 2.28 22.92
N ASP A 723 26.19 3.06 23.62
CA ASP A 723 25.96 4.48 23.70
C ASP A 723 26.85 5.16 22.63
N VAL A 724 26.22 5.88 21.72
CA VAL A 724 26.90 6.77 20.79
C VAL A 724 27.05 8.11 21.50
N VAL A 725 28.28 8.56 21.68
CA VAL A 725 28.55 9.78 22.46
C VAL A 725 27.90 10.98 21.77
N GLU A 726 28.03 11.04 20.46
CA GLU A 726 27.42 12.10 19.63
C GLU A 726 27.05 11.53 18.27
N PRO A 727 25.76 11.24 18.02
CA PRO A 727 25.34 10.63 16.76
C PRO A 727 25.43 11.61 15.58
N VAL A 728 25.54 12.91 15.86
CA VAL A 728 25.67 13.98 14.87
C VAL A 728 26.97 14.70 15.10
N VAL A 729 27.82 14.67 14.11
CA VAL A 729 29.13 15.32 14.18
C VAL A 729 29.29 16.35 13.06
N GLU A 730 30.03 17.41 13.34
CA GLU A 730 30.44 18.41 12.36
C GLU A 730 31.95 18.46 12.36
N ALA A 731 32.58 18.54 11.18
CA ALA A 731 34.00 18.69 11.02
C ALA A 731 34.34 19.74 9.98
N ASP A 732 35.37 20.54 10.18
CA ASP A 732 35.85 21.45 9.17
C ASP A 732 36.59 20.71 8.03
N PRO A 733 36.62 21.28 6.82
CA PRO A 733 37.41 20.74 5.71
C PRO A 733 38.87 20.49 6.12
N GLY A 734 39.35 19.29 5.92
CA GLY A 734 40.69 18.82 6.31
C GLY A 734 40.77 18.14 7.68
N ASP A 735 39.66 18.07 8.42
CA ASP A 735 39.52 17.28 9.64
C ASP A 735 38.85 15.92 9.31
N ALA A 736 38.31 15.22 10.30
CA ALA A 736 37.55 14.01 10.09
C ALA A 736 36.18 14.06 10.77
N LEU A 737 35.12 13.59 10.10
CA LEU A 737 33.88 13.25 10.76
C LEU A 737 34.15 12.02 11.62
N ALA A 738 33.92 12.09 12.92
CA ALA A 738 34.26 11.02 13.85
C ALA A 738 33.16 10.75 14.85
N TRP A 739 32.77 9.49 15.00
CA TRP A 739 31.75 9.02 15.95
C TRP A 739 32.41 8.09 16.98
N GLU A 740 32.09 8.30 18.23
CA GLU A 740 32.59 7.49 19.34
C GLU A 740 31.50 6.60 19.91
N PHE A 741 31.83 5.35 20.15
CA PHE A 741 30.96 4.32 20.63
C PHE A 741 31.49 3.74 21.94
N THR A 742 30.61 3.67 22.91
CA THR A 742 30.90 2.99 24.18
C THR A 742 29.87 1.91 24.42
N SER A 743 30.28 0.79 25.03
CA SER A 743 29.32 -0.19 25.51
C SER A 743 28.92 0.09 26.96
N THR A 744 27.73 -0.30 27.34
CA THR A 744 27.22 -0.12 28.72
C THR A 744 28.06 -0.79 29.80
N ASP A 745 28.91 -1.76 29.46
CA ASP A 745 29.83 -2.44 30.37
C ASP A 745 31.29 -1.99 30.23
N GLY A 746 31.54 -0.98 29.38
CA GLY A 746 32.90 -0.44 29.15
C GLY A 746 33.84 -1.36 28.36
N ALA A 747 33.37 -2.43 27.78
CA ALA A 747 34.17 -3.29 26.92
C ALA A 747 34.25 -2.69 25.50
N ALA A 748 35.41 -2.84 24.85
CA ALA A 748 35.56 -2.47 23.45
C ALA A 748 34.61 -3.28 22.58
N VAL A 749 33.95 -2.58 21.66
CA VAL A 749 33.00 -3.17 20.71
C VAL A 749 33.47 -2.86 19.30
N ALA A 750 33.56 -3.85 18.43
CA ALA A 750 33.78 -3.60 17.02
C ALA A 750 32.44 -3.26 16.36
N VAL A 751 32.35 -2.09 15.74
CA VAL A 751 31.13 -1.58 15.12
C VAL A 751 31.25 -1.72 13.61
N GLN A 752 30.29 -2.38 12.98
CA GLN A 752 30.14 -2.38 11.53
C GLN A 752 29.11 -1.31 11.15
N LEU A 753 29.48 -0.44 10.23
CA LEU A 753 28.67 0.67 9.78
C LEU A 753 28.35 0.49 8.30
N ALA A 754 27.07 0.60 7.93
CA ALA A 754 26.66 0.70 6.54
C ALA A 754 26.28 2.13 6.22
N MET A 755 26.81 2.66 5.14
CA MET A 755 26.41 3.96 4.63
C MET A 755 24.95 3.86 4.19
N VAL A 756 24.14 4.73 4.76
CA VAL A 756 22.71 4.84 4.40
C VAL A 756 22.57 5.80 3.26
N GLU A 757 23.36 6.91 3.30
CA GLU A 757 23.19 8.02 2.41
C GLU A 757 24.35 8.99 2.47
N ALA A 758 24.63 9.65 1.36
CA ALA A 758 25.61 10.73 1.30
C ALA A 758 25.17 11.84 0.34
N PHE A 759 25.35 13.10 0.76
CA PHE A 759 25.41 14.27 -0.10
C PHE A 759 26.84 14.76 -0.08
N MET A 760 27.74 13.92 -0.58
CA MET A 760 29.16 14.16 -0.68
C MET A 760 29.65 13.71 -2.04
N ASP A 761 30.72 14.35 -2.49
CA ASP A 761 31.51 13.91 -3.64
C ASP A 761 32.75 13.15 -3.13
N TYR A 762 33.26 12.19 -3.88
CA TYR A 762 34.54 11.54 -3.53
C TYR A 762 35.65 12.57 -3.35
N ALA A 763 35.62 13.69 -4.06
CA ALA A 763 36.56 14.78 -3.89
C ALA A 763 36.52 15.47 -2.50
N ASP A 764 35.44 15.28 -1.74
CA ASP A 764 35.30 15.76 -0.36
C ASP A 764 36.07 14.89 0.64
N LEU A 765 36.43 13.68 0.27
CA LEU A 765 37.18 12.74 1.10
C LEU A 765 38.67 12.98 0.97
N ASP A 766 39.41 12.69 2.05
CA ASP A 766 40.87 12.79 2.07
C ASP A 766 41.48 11.92 0.96
N PRO A 767 42.46 12.42 0.21
CA PRO A 767 43.06 11.65 -0.88
C PRO A 767 43.76 10.34 -0.44
N GLU A 768 44.38 10.27 0.73
CA GLU A 768 45.01 9.05 1.24
C GLU A 768 43.95 8.02 1.64
N PHE A 769 42.85 8.49 2.19
CA PHE A 769 41.68 7.65 2.50
C PHE A 769 41.08 7.04 1.23
N ARG A 770 40.91 7.84 0.18
CA ARG A 770 40.39 7.38 -1.11
C ARG A 770 41.31 6.36 -1.77
N GLU A 771 42.61 6.67 -1.80
CA GLU A 771 43.61 5.75 -2.38
C GLU A 771 43.65 4.41 -1.63
N ALA A 772 43.58 4.44 -0.30
CA ALA A 772 43.60 3.25 0.54
C ALA A 772 42.39 2.32 0.24
N GLN A 773 41.27 2.87 -0.17
CA GLN A 773 40.04 2.10 -0.50
C GLN A 773 39.81 1.89 -2.00
N GLY A 774 40.69 2.43 -2.85
CA GLY A 774 40.54 2.32 -4.30
C GLY A 774 39.34 3.10 -4.86
N LEU A 775 38.94 4.21 -4.19
CA LEU A 775 37.78 5.02 -4.56
C LEU A 775 38.13 6.00 -5.69
N PRO A 776 37.13 6.50 -6.44
CA PRO A 776 37.33 7.50 -7.49
C PRO A 776 37.85 8.83 -6.97
N ASP A 777 38.49 9.60 -7.84
CA ASP A 777 38.99 10.96 -7.47
C ASP A 777 37.86 11.99 -7.29
N SER A 778 36.73 11.80 -7.95
CA SER A 778 35.58 12.69 -7.91
C SER A 778 34.32 11.94 -8.40
N GLY A 779 33.18 12.53 -8.15
CA GLY A 779 31.85 12.00 -8.46
C GLY A 779 31.02 11.80 -7.20
N PRO A 780 29.70 11.79 -7.32
CA PRO A 780 28.82 11.64 -6.16
C PRO A 780 29.03 10.26 -5.53
N ILE A 781 29.09 10.22 -4.21
CA ILE A 781 29.12 8.98 -3.44
C ILE A 781 27.71 8.39 -3.49
N ALA A 782 27.58 7.17 -4.04
CA ALA A 782 26.29 6.48 -4.16
C ALA A 782 26.08 5.50 -3.01
N THR A 783 24.85 5.30 -2.62
CA THR A 783 24.43 4.26 -1.67
C THR A 783 24.84 2.89 -2.22
N GLY A 784 25.59 2.12 -1.43
CA GLY A 784 26.14 0.84 -1.88
C GLY A 784 27.60 0.87 -2.34
N ASP A 785 28.24 2.02 -2.36
CA ASP A 785 29.67 2.17 -2.72
C ASP A 785 30.63 1.66 -1.65
N GLY A 786 30.24 0.81 -0.74
CA GLY A 786 31.13 0.06 0.17
C GLY A 786 32.13 0.94 0.95
N LEU A 787 31.77 2.17 1.27
CA LEU A 787 32.65 3.13 1.95
C LEU A 787 32.86 2.73 3.42
N GLU A 788 34.03 2.21 3.75
CA GLU A 788 34.37 1.75 5.10
C GLU A 788 35.09 2.87 5.90
N LEU A 789 34.57 3.16 7.09
CA LEU A 789 35.18 4.12 7.99
C LEU A 789 36.45 3.53 8.63
N TRP A 790 37.42 4.37 8.90
CA TRP A 790 38.55 3.96 9.76
C TRP A 790 38.06 3.81 11.20
N THR A 791 38.37 2.67 11.82
CA THR A 791 37.96 2.37 13.19
C THR A 791 39.20 2.15 14.07
N GLU A 792 39.22 2.78 15.24
CA GLU A 792 40.29 2.64 16.23
C GLU A 792 39.76 2.66 17.67
N GLU A 793 40.41 2.01 18.59
CA GLU A 793 40.16 2.17 20.03
C GLU A 793 40.93 3.38 20.54
N VAL A 794 40.22 4.46 20.87
CA VAL A 794 40.83 5.75 21.30
C VAL A 794 41.00 5.83 22.82
N ALA A 795 40.28 5.05 23.58
CA ALA A 795 40.41 4.86 25.02
C ALA A 795 39.89 3.46 25.39
N PRO A 796 40.24 2.90 26.54
CA PRO A 796 39.74 1.59 26.96
C PRO A 796 38.21 1.54 26.90
N GLY A 797 37.70 0.68 26.02
CA GLY A 797 36.24 0.53 25.78
C GLY A 797 35.58 1.64 24.94
N VAL A 798 36.33 2.55 24.32
CA VAL A 798 35.81 3.59 23.43
C VAL A 798 36.35 3.37 22.03
N MET A 799 35.48 2.99 21.12
CA MET A 799 35.78 2.85 19.70
C MET A 799 35.40 4.13 18.96
N ARG A 800 36.28 4.56 18.06
CA ARG A 800 36.01 5.70 17.16
C ARG A 800 35.96 5.21 15.73
N ALA A 801 34.92 5.58 15.01
CA ALA A 801 34.83 5.46 13.55
C ALA A 801 35.00 6.83 12.92
N SER A 802 35.88 6.98 11.94
CA SER A 802 36.21 8.28 11.34
C SER A 802 36.22 8.24 9.81
N LEU A 803 35.72 9.35 9.23
CA LEU A 803 35.75 9.65 7.81
C LEU A 803 36.60 10.89 7.57
N PRO A 804 37.87 10.76 7.13
CA PRO A 804 38.75 11.88 6.84
C PRO A 804 38.26 12.73 5.66
N LEU A 805 38.30 14.06 5.83
CA LEU A 805 37.84 15.04 4.84
C LEU A 805 39.02 15.69 4.13
N ALA A 806 38.84 15.95 2.83
CA ALA A 806 39.79 16.76 2.07
C ALA A 806 39.86 18.21 2.59
N LYS A 807 40.99 18.89 2.48
CA LYS A 807 41.13 20.34 2.82
C LYS A 807 40.21 21.22 1.99
N GLY A 808 39.76 20.76 0.85
CA GLY A 808 38.86 21.45 -0.06
C GLY A 808 37.42 20.93 -0.02
N ALA A 809 37.04 20.10 0.96
CA ALA A 809 35.73 19.55 1.08
C ALA A 809 34.61 20.61 1.08
N ASN A 810 33.54 20.29 0.42
CA ASN A 810 32.41 21.20 0.25
C ASN A 810 31.68 21.40 1.57
N ARG A 811 31.61 22.65 2.04
CA ARG A 811 30.85 22.97 3.23
C ARG A 811 29.36 22.71 3.04
N GLY A 812 28.76 22.01 3.99
CA GLY A 812 27.38 21.58 3.90
C GLY A 812 27.18 20.19 3.25
N ALA A 813 28.24 19.55 2.73
CA ALA A 813 28.22 18.14 2.38
C ALA A 813 28.00 17.29 3.64
N TRP A 814 27.28 16.18 3.51
CA TRP A 814 26.96 15.33 4.65
C TRP A 814 26.87 13.86 4.25
N ILE A 815 26.99 12.99 5.24
CA ILE A 815 26.89 11.53 5.09
C ILE A 815 26.23 10.92 6.31
N THR A 816 25.46 9.84 6.10
CA THR A 816 24.74 9.12 7.15
C THR A 816 25.09 7.65 7.13
N TYR A 817 25.36 7.09 8.30
CA TYR A 817 25.62 5.67 8.51
C TYR A 817 24.60 5.05 9.44
N ARG A 818 24.33 3.78 9.21
CA ARG A 818 23.61 2.90 10.12
C ARG A 818 24.59 1.96 10.78
N ILE A 819 24.41 1.70 12.07
CA ILE A 819 25.12 0.63 12.74
C ILE A 819 24.49 -0.69 12.30
N GLU A 820 25.22 -1.52 11.56
CA GLU A 820 24.71 -2.81 11.07
C GLU A 820 24.89 -3.93 12.08
N SER A 821 26.04 -3.97 12.70
CA SER A 821 26.34 -4.95 13.73
C SER A 821 27.39 -4.42 14.70
N VAL A 822 27.40 -5.02 15.87
CA VAL A 822 28.36 -4.72 16.92
C VAL A 822 28.88 -6.03 17.46
N SER A 823 30.17 -6.27 17.41
CA SER A 823 30.74 -7.51 17.94
C SER A 823 30.63 -7.54 19.46
N GLY A 824 30.00 -8.59 19.99
CA GLY A 824 29.81 -8.80 21.41
C GLY A 824 28.65 -7.99 22.03
N ALA A 825 27.80 -7.36 21.21
CA ALA A 825 26.63 -6.64 21.68
C ALA A 825 25.44 -6.82 20.77
N LEU A 826 24.23 -6.65 21.31
CA LEU A 826 23.02 -6.56 20.52
C LEU A 826 22.80 -5.10 20.14
N LEU A 827 22.49 -4.87 18.86
CA LEU A 827 21.95 -3.59 18.45
C LEU A 827 20.55 -3.47 19.03
N PRO A 828 20.27 -2.46 19.86
CA PRO A 828 18.88 -2.15 20.20
C PRO A 828 18.11 -1.86 18.92
N SER A 829 16.82 -2.21 18.88
CA SER A 829 15.92 -1.89 17.76
C SER A 829 15.80 -0.39 17.49
N ASP A 830 16.43 0.42 18.31
CA ASP A 830 16.43 1.87 18.37
C ASP A 830 17.87 2.46 18.27
N ALA A 831 18.83 1.73 17.71
CA ALA A 831 20.19 2.23 17.50
C ALA A 831 20.17 3.54 16.66
N PRO A 832 20.91 4.58 17.06
CA PRO A 832 20.89 5.86 16.36
C PRO A 832 21.51 5.79 14.98
N LEU A 833 21.00 6.58 14.02
CA LEU A 833 21.74 6.90 12.81
C LEU A 833 22.87 7.87 13.15
N LEU A 834 23.99 7.66 12.50
CA LEU A 834 25.17 8.51 12.63
C LEU A 834 25.18 9.46 11.44
N THR A 835 25.22 10.75 11.70
CA THR A 835 25.32 11.74 10.62
C THR A 835 26.53 12.64 10.82
N GLY A 836 27.26 12.84 9.75
CA GLY A 836 28.40 13.77 9.69
C GLY A 836 28.17 14.87 8.67
N THR A 837 28.46 16.11 9.02
CA THR A 837 28.35 17.26 8.12
C THR A 837 29.66 18.00 8.03
N VAL A 838 30.06 18.38 6.82
CA VAL A 838 31.22 19.24 6.61
C VAL A 838 30.85 20.66 7.02
N GLY A 839 31.58 21.25 7.93
CA GLY A 839 31.23 22.44 8.68
C GLY A 839 30.66 23.60 7.87
N THR A 840 29.51 24.04 8.30
CA THR A 840 28.74 25.14 7.69
C THR A 840 28.91 26.47 8.47
N GLY A 841 29.64 26.46 9.59
CA GLY A 841 29.72 27.56 10.55
C GLY A 841 28.60 27.46 11.59
N ALA A 842 28.95 27.74 12.86
CA ALA A 842 28.08 27.56 14.02
C ALA A 842 26.70 28.22 13.85
N GLY A 843 25.70 27.43 13.51
CA GLY A 843 24.32 27.87 13.35
C GLY A 843 23.44 26.98 12.51
N MET A 844 23.95 26.22 11.57
CA MET A 844 23.15 25.33 10.71
C MET A 844 22.94 23.94 11.29
N VAL A 845 23.94 23.35 11.95
CA VAL A 845 23.84 21.97 12.53
C VAL A 845 22.74 21.87 13.59
N ARG A 846 22.46 22.95 14.32
CA ARG A 846 21.35 22.97 15.30
C ARG A 846 19.94 22.95 14.70
N ARG A 847 19.80 23.03 13.38
CA ARG A 847 18.51 23.11 12.68
C ARG A 847 18.24 21.96 11.71
N MET A 848 19.24 21.16 11.39
CA MET A 848 19.01 19.94 10.61
C MET A 848 18.36 18.90 11.52
N PRO A 849 17.18 18.39 11.16
CA PRO A 849 16.69 17.15 11.76
C PRO A 849 17.60 16.04 11.26
N VAL A 850 18.66 15.78 12.00
CA VAL A 850 19.44 14.58 11.77
C VAL A 850 18.72 13.47 12.48
N PHE A 851 18.30 12.52 11.70
CA PHE A 851 17.53 11.39 12.15
C PHE A 851 18.44 10.46 12.96
N ALA A 852 18.29 10.49 14.27
CA ALA A 852 18.82 9.47 15.15
C ALA A 852 17.65 8.57 15.56
N ARG A 853 17.63 7.33 15.09
CA ARG A 853 16.84 6.14 15.39
C ARG A 853 15.98 5.63 14.30
#